data_b8ce012b3d72123a9e13780c2b91f89c
#
_entry.id   b8ce012b3d72123a9e13780c2b91f89c
#
_cell.length_a   1.000
_cell.length_b   1.000
_cell.length_c   1.000
_cell.angle_alpha   90.00
_cell.angle_beta   90.00
_cell.angle_gamma   90.00
#
_symmetry.space_group_name_H-M   'P 1'
#
loop_
_entity.id
_entity.type
_entity.pdbx_description
1 polymer ?
#
loop_
_entity_poly.entity_id
_entity_poly.type
_entity_poly.pdbx_seq_one_letter_code
_entity_poly.pdbx_strand_id
1 'polypeptide(L)'
;MKFKKVLASILAAGLTMTCFTACDLDEDYDYEDDGYEYEEDEDTDETGSNAGNSGNSGSVKSASSMQMSVDQESGSVSITRPESSETAMANDGSWTIFVYLCGTDLESDGGAGTGDLEEMCAAASSDKVRFVVQTGGTSQWQNNYITSGSGRYIIQDNDVVALDEFEARNMGDPATLADFLKWGVQEYPAEHMGVIFWNHGGGSISGVCFDELNDNDSLSIREIDSALYTVFESMTDRFEFIGFDACLMGTVETANILASYSRYMIGSQETEPGNGWDYTVIGNYLADNPGSNGAELGEAIADGFYESCKQTGEEQDATLSVIELDKINVVVEAFNVFAKGMYDASEDTSVLTNVIRNIENADNFGGNNRSEGYTNMVDLSGLANACGDYADASAVVSAVESAVVYNKVGSTHSGCCGLSIYYPLAVQGSTELKVLEDISISPFYSSFIDRQDFSSSINYDDSQNYDDGTYCDEESGCYYFCEGDTQYCYDQNEGQYYSYDPNSDNWVQTSTSCDYNSYDYSGSNDDFGYNDDYWFSDDSCWQGGSNMEYDDNSGCYRSRSVNNNHWDYADQIEQTGESPYIKFLKAPVIDDDGIYSFTLTPKSVDRTASVSAYVYQVIDNDALLLGETTEINCDWDKGQFEDGFDGYWLSLPDGQNLSISVVAITDEYTVYSSPVLLNGEETNLRFKLYTEDYSIVVEGAWDGIDDSGAAAKSVKQINSGDKIVPLYTSVSLVDDSDEETLWEGAEYVVSGSLELTYALLEEADYLYAFCIDDIYNDFYLTDFVEFAVDANGDTYFYIYE
;
A
#
# COMPACT_ATOMS: atom_id res chain seq x y z
N MET A 1 11.06 2.74 -35.42
CA MET A 1 12.27 2.89 -34.59
C MET A 1 12.33 4.20 -33.81
N LYS A 2 11.77 5.30 -34.24
CA LYS A 2 11.70 6.55 -33.46
C LYS A 2 10.55 6.52 -32.43
N PHE A 3 9.42 5.95 -32.75
CA PHE A 3 8.29 5.78 -31.86
C PHE A 3 8.59 4.95 -30.58
N LYS A 4 9.35 3.85 -30.73
CA LYS A 4 9.70 2.98 -29.59
C LYS A 4 10.47 3.69 -28.46
N LYS A 5 11.29 4.70 -28.76
CA LYS A 5 12.06 5.41 -27.73
C LYS A 5 11.23 6.43 -26.97
N VAL A 6 10.31 7.09 -27.64
CA VAL A 6 9.45 8.10 -27.05
C VAL A 6 8.45 7.47 -26.07
N LEU A 7 7.91 6.31 -26.42
CA LEU A 7 6.87 5.67 -25.59
C LEU A 7 7.38 4.72 -24.50
N ALA A 8 8.59 4.15 -24.62
CA ALA A 8 9.18 3.39 -23.52
C ALA A 8 9.52 4.28 -22.31
N SER A 9 9.88 5.52 -22.56
CA SER A 9 10.09 6.53 -21.51
C SER A 9 8.78 6.99 -20.84
N ILE A 10 7.65 6.83 -21.49
CA ILE A 10 6.32 7.22 -20.99
C ILE A 10 5.88 6.36 -19.80
N LEU A 11 6.16 5.08 -19.84
CA LEU A 11 5.78 4.15 -18.78
C LEU A 11 6.76 4.18 -17.60
N ALA A 12 8.05 4.43 -17.88
CA ALA A 12 9.04 4.66 -16.84
C ALA A 12 8.71 5.92 -16.01
N ALA A 13 8.22 7.00 -16.66
CA ALA A 13 7.79 8.21 -15.98
C ALA A 13 6.43 8.03 -15.27
N GLY A 14 5.56 7.18 -15.82
CA GLY A 14 4.22 6.95 -15.28
C GLY A 14 4.16 6.23 -13.93
N LEU A 15 5.20 5.51 -13.54
CA LEU A 15 5.33 4.90 -12.22
C LEU A 15 6.03 5.84 -11.20
N THR A 16 6.65 6.93 -11.67
CA THR A 16 7.32 7.90 -10.81
C THR A 16 6.55 9.21 -10.60
N MET A 17 5.40 9.41 -11.27
CA MET A 17 4.63 10.64 -11.18
C MET A 17 3.46 10.56 -10.18
N THR A 18 3.76 10.37 -8.90
CA THR A 18 2.83 10.72 -7.82
C THR A 18 3.25 11.96 -7.05
N CYS A 19 4.25 12.70 -7.49
CA CYS A 19 4.76 13.85 -6.76
C CYS A 19 5.10 15.02 -7.66
N PHE A 20 4.14 15.71 -8.26
CA PHE A 20 4.32 17.11 -8.68
C PHE A 20 2.96 17.80 -8.75
N THR A 21 2.49 18.31 -7.62
CA THR A 21 1.55 19.42 -7.62
C THR A 21 2.26 20.69 -7.16
N ALA A 22 2.39 21.60 -8.10
CA ALA A 22 2.47 23.05 -8.00
C ALA A 22 3.24 23.70 -6.84
N CYS A 23 4.43 24.14 -7.14
CA CYS A 23 4.86 25.48 -6.71
C CYS A 23 5.78 26.11 -7.76
N ASP A 24 5.18 26.72 -8.77
CA ASP A 24 5.86 27.76 -9.56
C ASP A 24 5.80 29.06 -8.79
N LEU A 25 6.88 29.41 -8.17
CA LEU A 25 7.23 30.83 -7.90
C LEU A 25 8.70 31.05 -8.24
N ASP A 26 8.91 31.58 -9.44
CA ASP A 26 10.16 32.21 -9.85
C ASP A 26 10.59 33.26 -8.84
N GLU A 27 11.70 33.06 -8.17
CA GLU A 27 12.57 34.17 -7.75
C GLU A 27 14.03 33.74 -7.83
N ASP A 28 14.72 34.30 -8.82
CA ASP A 28 16.16 34.30 -8.99
C ASP A 28 16.88 34.79 -7.72
N TYR A 29 17.65 33.90 -7.08
CA TYR A 29 18.71 34.31 -6.16
C TYR A 29 20.04 33.71 -6.57
N ASP A 30 20.91 34.56 -7.09
CA ASP A 30 22.36 34.34 -7.27
C ASP A 30 23.00 33.94 -5.92
N TYR A 31 23.54 32.74 -5.83
CA TYR A 31 24.45 32.36 -4.75
C TYR A 31 25.90 32.52 -5.19
N GLU A 32 26.59 33.47 -4.57
CA GLU A 32 28.06 33.56 -4.62
C GLU A 32 28.68 32.43 -3.80
N ASP A 33 29.62 31.74 -4.44
CA ASP A 33 30.43 30.64 -3.93
C ASP A 33 31.48 31.15 -2.92
N ASP A 34 31.25 30.89 -1.62
CA ASP A 34 32.28 31.11 -0.60
C ASP A 34 32.74 29.74 -0.05
N GLY A 35 33.85 29.29 -0.59
CA GLY A 35 34.52 28.05 -0.19
C GLY A 35 34.99 28.09 1.27
N TYR A 36 34.70 27.04 1.99
CA TYR A 36 35.38 26.70 3.25
C TYR A 36 36.06 25.33 3.15
N GLU A 37 37.39 25.37 3.26
CA GLU A 37 38.28 24.21 3.39
C GLU A 37 38.04 23.55 4.77
N TYR A 38 37.91 22.21 4.78
CA TYR A 38 38.01 21.41 6.01
C TYR A 38 39.43 20.91 6.19
N GLU A 39 40.07 21.31 7.27
CA GLU A 39 41.33 20.71 7.75
C GLU A 39 40.99 19.48 8.62
N GLU A 40 41.67 18.38 8.34
CA GLU A 40 41.75 17.17 9.19
C GLU A 40 42.69 17.45 10.38
N ASP A 41 42.28 17.14 11.61
CA ASP A 41 43.19 17.01 12.73
C ASP A 41 42.92 15.73 13.53
N GLU A 42 44.01 14.97 13.68
CA GLU A 42 44.14 13.73 14.43
C GLU A 42 44.16 13.92 15.93
N ASP A 43 43.61 12.93 16.62
CA ASP A 43 43.89 12.40 17.97
C ASP A 43 44.65 13.24 19.01
N THR A 44 44.09 13.34 20.21
CA THR A 44 44.72 12.83 21.43
C THR A 44 43.77 12.88 22.66
N ASP A 45 43.88 11.82 23.50
CA ASP A 45 43.36 11.63 24.84
C ASP A 45 43.69 12.75 25.84
N GLU A 46 42.85 13.08 26.80
CA GLU A 46 42.97 12.99 28.25
C GLU A 46 41.93 13.85 29.04
N THR A 47 41.27 13.18 29.91
CA THR A 47 40.69 13.54 31.23
C THR A 47 40.54 15.00 31.71
N GLY A 48 39.37 15.35 32.25
CA GLY A 48 39.24 16.34 33.31
C GLY A 48 37.97 17.17 33.40
N SER A 49 37.15 16.86 34.40
CA SER A 49 36.03 17.57 35.01
C SER A 49 35.88 19.09 34.82
N ASN A 50 34.69 19.63 34.53
CA ASN A 50 33.76 20.40 35.39
C ASN A 50 32.72 21.22 34.62
N ALA A 51 31.48 21.02 35.03
CA ALA A 51 30.33 21.92 35.12
C ALA A 51 30.18 23.18 34.22
N GLY A 52 29.13 23.20 33.42
CA GLY A 52 28.58 24.41 32.82
C GLY A 52 27.27 24.13 32.09
N ASN A 53 26.17 24.50 32.69
CA ASN A 53 24.79 24.40 32.33
C ASN A 53 24.49 25.04 30.97
N SER A 54 23.93 24.32 30.01
CA SER A 54 23.14 24.88 28.92
C SER A 54 22.27 23.79 28.31
N GLY A 55 21.03 24.10 28.02
CA GLY A 55 19.86 23.42 27.56
C GLY A 55 20.05 22.04 26.86
N ASN A 56 19.46 21.05 27.47
CA ASN A 56 19.44 19.68 27.00
C ASN A 56 18.22 19.51 26.12
N SER A 57 18.41 19.59 24.81
CA SER A 57 17.55 18.86 23.89
C SER A 57 17.95 17.40 24.04
N GLY A 58 17.24 16.66 24.86
CA GLY A 58 17.47 15.25 25.03
C GLY A 58 17.02 14.52 23.78
N SER A 59 17.97 14.00 23.01
CA SER A 59 17.65 12.94 22.07
C SER A 59 17.06 11.78 22.90
N VAL A 60 15.78 11.52 22.71
CA VAL A 60 15.12 10.32 23.24
C VAL A 60 15.82 9.15 22.59
N LYS A 61 16.51 8.33 23.35
CA LYS A 61 17.00 7.04 22.86
C LYS A 61 15.76 6.20 22.58
N SER A 62 15.56 5.79 21.36
CA SER A 62 14.50 4.85 21.00
C SER A 62 14.79 3.53 21.73
N ALA A 63 14.04 3.27 22.80
CA ALA A 63 14.06 2.00 23.48
C ALA A 63 12.79 1.26 23.06
N SER A 64 12.93 0.10 22.45
CA SER A 64 11.80 -0.78 22.19
C SER A 64 11.48 -1.57 23.45
N SER A 65 10.20 -1.71 23.70
CA SER A 65 9.68 -2.49 24.82
C SER A 65 9.62 -3.99 24.55
N MET A 66 9.72 -4.40 23.30
CA MET A 66 9.53 -5.78 22.85
C MET A 66 10.86 -6.41 22.43
N GLN A 67 11.07 -7.66 22.82
CA GLN A 67 12.17 -8.49 22.32
C GLN A 67 11.58 -9.69 21.57
N MET A 68 12.03 -9.89 20.33
CA MET A 68 11.63 -11.01 19.49
C MET A 68 12.86 -11.84 19.12
N SER A 69 12.76 -13.15 19.18
CA SER A 69 13.77 -14.10 18.67
C SER A 69 13.10 -15.17 17.84
N VAL A 70 13.68 -15.46 16.68
CA VAL A 70 13.13 -16.38 15.69
C VAL A 70 14.05 -17.58 15.53
N ASP A 71 13.49 -18.80 15.56
CA ASP A 71 14.19 -20.04 15.26
C ASP A 71 14.15 -20.28 13.75
N GLN A 72 15.29 -20.38 13.14
CA GLN A 72 15.44 -20.48 11.69
C GLN A 72 14.94 -21.79 11.08
N GLU A 73 15.10 -22.90 11.79
CA GLU A 73 14.70 -24.20 11.25
C GLU A 73 13.18 -24.36 11.24
N SER A 74 12.51 -23.86 12.29
CA SER A 74 11.07 -24.05 12.48
C SER A 74 10.22 -22.84 12.16
N GLY A 75 10.81 -21.64 12.07
CA GLY A 75 10.08 -20.37 11.98
C GLY A 75 9.36 -19.99 13.29
N SER A 76 9.57 -20.74 14.38
CA SER A 76 8.93 -20.39 15.64
C SER A 76 9.54 -19.16 16.27
N VAL A 77 8.68 -18.36 16.92
CA VAL A 77 9.00 -17.06 17.49
C VAL A 77 8.85 -17.11 19.01
N SER A 78 9.74 -16.41 19.71
CA SER A 78 9.59 -16.10 21.12
C SER A 78 9.55 -14.59 21.30
N ILE A 79 8.44 -14.06 21.81
CA ILE A 79 8.22 -12.65 22.04
C ILE A 79 8.19 -12.41 23.54
N THR A 80 8.97 -11.43 24.00
CA THR A 80 8.96 -10.93 25.38
C THR A 80 8.55 -9.47 25.37
N ARG A 81 7.51 -9.15 26.12
CA ARG A 81 6.98 -7.79 26.28
C ARG A 81 7.21 -7.29 27.71
N PRO A 82 7.20 -5.97 27.96
CA PRO A 82 7.29 -5.44 29.31
C PRO A 82 6.09 -5.93 30.14
N GLU A 83 6.37 -6.28 31.39
CA GLU A 83 5.33 -6.74 32.31
C GLU A 83 4.69 -5.53 33.01
N SER A 84 3.36 -5.45 32.98
CA SER A 84 2.55 -4.59 33.82
C SER A 84 2.28 -5.27 35.16
N SER A 85 2.07 -4.49 36.22
CA SER A 85 1.58 -5.05 37.48
C SER A 85 0.09 -5.40 37.46
N GLU A 86 -0.59 -5.06 36.36
CA GLU A 86 -2.05 -5.21 36.15
C GLU A 86 -2.87 -4.67 37.35
N THR A 87 -2.41 -3.56 37.86
CA THR A 87 -3.06 -2.86 38.98
C THR A 87 -3.61 -1.54 38.45
N ALA A 88 -4.91 -1.41 38.38
CA ALA A 88 -5.57 -0.19 37.92
C ALA A 88 -5.06 1.06 38.64
N MET A 89 -4.93 2.17 37.91
CA MET A 89 -4.44 3.44 38.42
C MET A 89 -5.42 4.07 39.43
N ALA A 90 -6.71 3.70 39.37
CA ALA A 90 -7.74 4.00 40.37
C ALA A 90 -8.65 2.78 40.61
N ASN A 91 -9.55 2.81 41.61
CA ASN A 91 -10.47 1.74 41.93
C ASN A 91 -11.84 2.34 42.28
N ASP A 92 -12.41 3.05 41.34
CA ASP A 92 -13.63 3.82 41.58
C ASP A 92 -14.68 3.67 40.44
N GLY A 93 -14.43 2.76 39.47
CA GLY A 93 -15.26 2.54 38.30
C GLY A 93 -15.25 3.73 37.32
N SER A 94 -14.15 4.50 37.30
CA SER A 94 -14.03 5.64 36.39
C SER A 94 -13.33 5.26 35.08
N TRP A 95 -13.67 6.04 34.07
CA TRP A 95 -13.01 6.04 32.77
C TRP A 95 -12.38 7.38 32.47
N THR A 96 -11.14 7.34 31.96
CA THR A 96 -10.51 8.47 31.31
C THR A 96 -10.15 8.08 29.88
N ILE A 97 -10.68 8.80 28.91
CA ILE A 97 -10.34 8.67 27.52
C ILE A 97 -9.44 9.83 27.14
N PHE A 98 -8.20 9.54 26.78
CA PHE A 98 -7.24 10.49 26.24
C PHE A 98 -7.42 10.59 24.75
N VAL A 99 -7.72 11.78 24.22
CA VAL A 99 -7.88 12.03 22.80
C VAL A 99 -6.71 12.88 22.32
N TYR A 100 -5.90 12.33 21.42
CA TYR A 100 -4.81 13.03 20.77
C TYR A 100 -5.34 13.57 19.43
N LEU A 101 -5.87 14.81 19.46
CA LEU A 101 -6.59 15.43 18.38
C LEU A 101 -5.67 16.33 17.58
N CYS A 102 -5.12 15.80 16.48
CA CYS A 102 -4.36 16.53 15.48
C CYS A 102 -5.32 17.04 14.41
N GLY A 103 -5.63 18.34 14.39
CA GLY A 103 -6.75 18.88 13.62
C GLY A 103 -6.56 18.86 12.11
N THR A 104 -5.38 19.23 11.63
CA THR A 104 -5.04 19.42 10.20
C THR A 104 -6.12 20.17 9.39
N ASP A 105 -6.20 19.91 8.11
CA ASP A 105 -7.23 20.33 7.16
C ASP A 105 -8.64 19.85 7.58
N LEU A 106 -8.75 18.68 8.23
CA LEU A 106 -10.03 18.15 8.75
C LEU A 106 -10.70 19.16 9.70
N GLU A 107 -9.90 19.90 10.48
CA GLU A 107 -10.41 20.96 11.35
C GLU A 107 -10.38 22.32 10.66
N SER A 108 -9.27 22.68 9.97
CA SER A 108 -9.16 24.03 9.40
C SER A 108 -10.16 24.28 8.28
N ASP A 109 -10.47 23.29 7.46
CA ASP A 109 -11.41 23.37 6.35
C ASP A 109 -12.81 22.85 6.75
N GLY A 110 -12.87 21.70 7.42
CA GLY A 110 -14.11 21.00 7.71
C GLY A 110 -14.70 21.26 9.09
N GLY A 111 -13.89 21.64 10.08
CA GLY A 111 -14.36 21.78 11.48
C GLY A 111 -14.70 20.44 12.14
N ALA A 112 -14.15 19.32 11.63
CA ALA A 112 -14.47 17.98 12.10
C ALA A 112 -14.07 17.78 13.57
N GLY A 113 -12.86 18.19 13.96
CA GLY A 113 -12.43 18.13 15.35
C GLY A 113 -13.28 18.97 16.30
N THR A 114 -13.76 20.15 15.84
CA THR A 114 -14.76 20.96 16.57
C THR A 114 -16.06 20.20 16.73
N GLY A 115 -16.55 19.52 15.69
CA GLY A 115 -17.75 18.68 15.73
C GLY A 115 -17.66 17.60 16.78
N ASP A 116 -16.54 16.87 16.83
CA ASP A 116 -16.32 15.77 17.78
C ASP A 116 -16.19 16.25 19.23
N LEU A 117 -15.58 17.44 19.42
CA LEU A 117 -15.57 18.08 20.74
C LEU A 117 -17.00 18.44 21.20
N GLU A 118 -17.88 18.85 20.28
CA GLU A 118 -19.30 19.12 20.57
C GLU A 118 -20.04 17.82 20.87
N GLU A 119 -19.73 16.71 20.19
CA GLU A 119 -20.28 15.38 20.47
C GLU A 119 -19.86 14.88 21.85
N MET A 120 -18.58 15.02 22.22
CA MET A 120 -18.12 14.71 23.57
C MET A 120 -18.85 15.51 24.63
N CYS A 121 -19.16 16.79 24.35
CA CYS A 121 -19.97 17.63 25.23
C CYS A 121 -21.43 17.21 25.27
N ALA A 122 -22.00 16.73 24.18
CA ALA A 122 -23.40 16.30 24.09
C ALA A 122 -23.62 14.94 24.75
N ALA A 123 -22.59 14.15 25.01
CA ALA A 123 -22.67 12.88 25.71
C ALA A 123 -23.25 13.04 27.12
N ALA A 124 -23.86 11.99 27.62
CA ALA A 124 -24.48 12.01 28.95
C ALA A 124 -23.49 12.36 30.05
N SER A 125 -23.79 13.39 30.83
CA SER A 125 -22.95 13.77 31.95
C SER A 125 -22.83 12.64 32.97
N SER A 126 -21.61 12.30 33.33
CA SER A 126 -21.30 11.24 34.28
C SER A 126 -20.08 11.65 35.13
N ASP A 127 -20.17 11.45 36.43
CA ASP A 127 -19.01 11.63 37.31
C ASP A 127 -17.94 10.52 37.18
N LYS A 128 -18.21 9.54 36.31
CA LYS A 128 -17.35 8.40 36.05
C LYS A 128 -16.63 8.46 34.72
N VAL A 129 -17.06 9.29 33.78
CA VAL A 129 -16.52 9.36 32.42
C VAL A 129 -16.02 10.76 32.15
N ARG A 130 -14.81 10.85 31.61
CA ARG A 130 -14.21 12.12 31.16
C ARG A 130 -13.35 11.91 29.93
N PHE A 131 -13.38 12.90 29.05
CA PHE A 131 -12.42 13.01 27.96
C PHE A 131 -11.35 14.02 28.34
N VAL A 132 -10.10 13.68 28.12
CA VAL A 132 -8.93 14.56 28.28
C VAL A 132 -8.28 14.69 26.91
N VAL A 133 -8.31 15.90 26.35
CA VAL A 133 -7.98 16.13 24.95
C VAL A 133 -6.70 16.96 24.85
N GLN A 134 -5.73 16.52 24.03
CA GLN A 134 -4.64 17.34 23.54
C GLN A 134 -5.01 17.78 22.13
N THR A 135 -4.98 19.07 21.86
CA THR A 135 -5.27 19.65 20.54
C THR A 135 -4.04 20.28 19.93
N GLY A 136 -3.94 20.29 18.60
CA GLY A 136 -2.86 20.88 17.83
C GLY A 136 -2.97 20.56 16.34
N GLY A 137 -1.92 20.83 15.60
CA GLY A 137 -1.71 20.37 14.22
C GLY A 137 -2.64 21.00 13.17
N THR A 138 -3.31 22.12 13.47
CA THR A 138 -4.21 22.81 12.54
C THR A 138 -3.96 24.30 12.51
N SER A 139 -4.10 24.92 11.34
CA SER A 139 -3.91 26.35 11.13
C SER A 139 -5.05 27.19 11.72
N GLN A 140 -6.25 26.63 11.82
CA GLN A 140 -7.43 27.31 12.33
C GLN A 140 -8.41 26.35 12.98
N TRP A 141 -8.87 26.66 14.19
CA TRP A 141 -10.01 26.00 14.83
C TRP A 141 -11.32 26.65 14.42
N GLN A 142 -12.32 25.87 14.05
CA GLN A 142 -13.64 26.37 13.63
C GLN A 142 -14.57 26.71 14.81
N ASN A 143 -14.03 26.76 16.02
CA ASN A 143 -14.74 27.15 17.23
C ASN A 143 -14.13 28.43 17.83
N ASN A 144 -14.71 28.93 18.93
CA ASN A 144 -14.26 30.17 19.58
C ASN A 144 -13.70 29.96 20.99
N TYR A 145 -13.53 28.72 21.43
CA TYR A 145 -13.02 28.38 22.76
C TYR A 145 -11.60 27.80 22.70
N ILE A 146 -11.15 27.26 21.58
CA ILE A 146 -9.75 26.94 21.35
C ILE A 146 -9.09 28.16 20.69
N THR A 147 -8.15 28.78 21.40
CA THR A 147 -7.55 30.07 20.97
C THR A 147 -6.03 30.03 20.86
N SER A 148 -5.43 28.90 21.20
CA SER A 148 -3.97 28.65 21.12
C SER A 148 -3.63 27.65 20.01
N GLY A 149 -2.37 27.62 19.60
CA GLY A 149 -1.88 26.66 18.58
C GLY A 149 -1.97 25.20 19.07
N SER A 150 -1.72 24.96 20.38
CA SER A 150 -1.92 23.67 21.04
C SER A 150 -2.51 23.87 22.43
N GLY A 151 -3.29 22.95 22.93
CA GLY A 151 -3.91 23.06 24.22
C GLY A 151 -4.33 21.71 24.81
N ARG A 152 -4.59 21.72 26.13
CA ARG A 152 -5.16 20.59 26.85
C ARG A 152 -6.50 20.97 27.42
N TYR A 153 -7.46 20.12 27.22
CA TYR A 153 -8.84 20.34 27.63
C TYR A 153 -9.37 19.12 28.37
N ILE A 154 -10.28 19.36 29.32
CA ILE A 154 -11.11 18.30 29.86
C ILE A 154 -12.57 18.55 29.48
N ILE A 155 -13.23 17.52 29.01
CA ILE A 155 -14.67 17.55 28.70
C ILE A 155 -15.36 16.69 29.74
N GLN A 156 -16.15 17.36 30.55
CA GLN A 156 -16.90 16.76 31.62
C GLN A 156 -18.14 17.66 31.93
N ASP A 157 -19.23 17.07 32.33
CA ASP A 157 -20.45 17.80 32.71
C ASP A 157 -20.99 18.73 31.59
N ASN A 158 -20.85 18.32 30.32
CA ASN A 158 -21.27 19.08 29.14
C ASN A 158 -20.54 20.42 28.92
N ASP A 159 -19.30 20.53 29.41
CA ASP A 159 -18.49 21.73 29.25
C ASP A 159 -17.06 21.39 28.78
N VAL A 160 -16.48 22.24 27.93
CA VAL A 160 -15.07 22.17 27.52
C VAL A 160 -14.26 23.12 28.39
N VAL A 161 -13.43 22.57 29.25
CA VAL A 161 -12.63 23.36 30.19
C VAL A 161 -11.17 23.31 29.77
N ALA A 162 -10.60 24.48 29.47
CA ALA A 162 -9.16 24.60 29.17
C ALA A 162 -8.36 24.34 30.46
N LEU A 163 -7.36 23.48 30.34
CA LEU A 163 -6.43 23.12 31.42
C LEU A 163 -5.08 23.82 31.24
N ASP A 164 -4.55 23.74 30.00
CA ASP A 164 -3.31 24.37 29.60
C ASP A 164 -3.39 24.83 28.13
N GLU A 165 -2.69 25.90 27.81
CA GLU A 165 -2.56 26.41 26.44
C GLU A 165 -1.07 26.64 26.14
N PHE A 166 -0.65 26.25 24.95
CA PHE A 166 0.76 26.29 24.54
C PHE A 166 0.91 27.04 23.19
N GLU A 167 2.14 27.44 22.89
CA GLU A 167 2.52 27.68 21.49
C GLU A 167 2.35 26.37 20.70
N ALA A 168 2.17 26.48 19.37
CA ALA A 168 1.99 25.31 18.52
C ALA A 168 3.13 24.28 18.74
N ARG A 169 2.74 23.04 18.97
CA ARG A 169 3.64 21.90 19.10
C ARG A 169 3.43 21.00 17.91
N ASN A 170 4.49 20.41 17.42
CA ASN A 170 4.41 19.38 16.41
C ASN A 170 3.65 18.14 16.96
N MET A 171 2.51 17.82 16.35
CA MET A 171 1.68 16.67 16.73
C MET A 171 2.22 15.36 16.13
N GLY A 172 3.11 15.42 15.13
CA GLY A 172 3.89 14.27 14.64
C GLY A 172 5.11 13.93 15.53
N ASP A 173 5.47 14.77 16.50
CA ASP A 173 6.61 14.51 17.39
C ASP A 173 6.23 13.54 18.53
N PRO A 174 6.88 12.37 18.68
CA PRO A 174 6.62 11.42 19.74
C PRO A 174 6.82 12.00 21.14
N ALA A 175 7.64 13.04 21.29
CA ALA A 175 7.81 13.73 22.56
C ALA A 175 6.57 14.52 22.97
N THR A 176 5.82 15.07 22.02
CA THR A 176 4.53 15.75 22.28
C THR A 176 3.49 14.74 22.77
N LEU A 177 3.39 13.57 22.12
CA LEU A 177 2.50 12.48 22.55
C LEU A 177 2.87 11.97 23.95
N ALA A 178 4.16 11.69 24.19
CA ALA A 178 4.65 11.20 25.47
C ALA A 178 4.39 12.20 26.62
N ASP A 179 4.61 13.50 26.38
CA ASP A 179 4.34 14.55 27.37
C ASP A 179 2.86 14.66 27.72
N PHE A 180 1.99 14.55 26.72
CA PHE A 180 0.53 14.54 26.93
C PHE A 180 0.08 13.34 27.76
N LEU A 181 0.40 12.14 27.31
CA LEU A 181 -0.08 10.92 27.96
C LEU A 181 0.54 10.76 29.36
N LYS A 182 1.83 11.05 29.51
CA LYS A 182 2.50 10.96 30.82
C LYS A 182 1.90 11.92 31.84
N TRP A 183 1.60 13.16 31.42
CA TRP A 183 0.89 14.11 32.26
C TRP A 183 -0.54 13.63 32.54
N GLY A 184 -1.24 13.15 31.49
CA GLY A 184 -2.64 12.75 31.60
C GLY A 184 -2.86 11.59 32.59
N VAL A 185 -2.06 10.53 32.52
CA VAL A 185 -2.19 9.37 33.41
C VAL A 185 -1.89 9.70 34.86
N GLN A 186 -1.10 10.75 35.11
CA GLN A 186 -0.80 11.21 36.47
C GLN A 186 -1.87 12.11 37.05
N GLU A 187 -2.43 13.05 36.27
CA GLU A 187 -3.40 14.03 36.75
C GLU A 187 -4.83 13.48 36.70
N TYR A 188 -5.12 12.56 35.79
CA TYR A 188 -6.45 12.00 35.56
C TYR A 188 -6.46 10.46 35.59
N PRO A 189 -5.88 9.83 36.61
CA PRO A 189 -5.88 8.37 36.74
C PRO A 189 -7.33 7.87 36.85
N ALA A 190 -7.61 6.70 36.23
CA ALA A 190 -8.89 6.05 36.29
C ALA A 190 -8.75 4.53 36.48
N GLU A 191 -9.85 3.84 36.74
CA GLU A 191 -9.86 2.38 36.79
C GLU A 191 -9.65 1.80 35.38
N HIS A 192 -10.28 2.44 34.38
CA HIS A 192 -10.07 2.14 32.96
C HIS A 192 -9.57 3.40 32.23
N MET A 193 -8.57 3.22 31.40
CA MET A 193 -8.00 4.32 30.61
C MET A 193 -7.88 3.89 29.15
N GLY A 194 -8.32 4.74 28.23
CA GLY A 194 -8.21 4.55 26.80
C GLY A 194 -7.48 5.71 26.14
N VAL A 195 -6.90 5.44 24.95
CA VAL A 195 -6.31 6.46 24.08
C VAL A 195 -6.98 6.40 22.72
N ILE A 196 -7.30 7.54 22.15
CA ILE A 196 -7.79 7.67 20.78
C ILE A 196 -6.84 8.63 20.05
N PHE A 197 -6.28 8.16 18.93
CA PHE A 197 -5.60 8.98 17.94
C PHE A 197 -6.64 9.46 16.93
N TRP A 198 -6.70 10.76 16.71
CA TRP A 198 -7.68 11.40 15.86
C TRP A 198 -6.98 12.19 14.76
N ASN A 199 -7.13 11.80 13.50
CA ASN A 199 -6.66 12.51 12.30
C ASN A 199 -6.80 11.65 11.03
N HIS A 200 -6.01 11.99 9.98
CA HIS A 200 -5.68 11.08 8.90
C HIS A 200 -4.81 9.93 9.39
N GLY A 201 -4.87 8.81 8.68
CA GLY A 201 -4.00 7.66 8.86
C GLY A 201 -3.51 7.14 7.50
N GLY A 202 -2.27 6.64 7.48
CA GLY A 202 -1.61 6.08 6.30
C GLY A 202 -1.11 4.64 6.52
N GLY A 203 -1.79 3.90 7.41
CA GLY A 203 -1.43 2.52 7.72
C GLY A 203 -0.14 2.38 8.50
N SER A 204 0.48 1.20 8.43
CA SER A 204 1.70 0.90 9.19
C SER A 204 2.95 1.61 8.66
N ILE A 205 2.93 2.06 7.42
CA ILE A 205 4.07 2.70 6.76
C ILE A 205 4.10 4.20 7.05
N SER A 206 3.01 4.91 6.77
CA SER A 206 2.99 6.38 6.86
C SER A 206 2.53 6.89 8.23
N GLY A 207 1.95 6.01 9.07
CA GLY A 207 1.58 6.35 10.44
C GLY A 207 0.27 7.12 10.57
N VAL A 208 0.19 8.03 11.57
CA VAL A 208 -1.05 8.73 11.94
C VAL A 208 -0.75 10.11 12.52
N CYS A 209 -1.74 11.00 12.52
CA CYS A 209 -1.64 12.34 13.10
C CYS A 209 -0.67 13.26 12.33
N PHE A 210 -0.98 13.52 11.08
CA PHE A 210 -0.27 14.42 10.18
C PHE A 210 -0.49 15.88 10.59
N ASP A 211 0.57 16.64 10.82
CA ASP A 211 0.51 18.02 11.32
C ASP A 211 0.74 19.02 10.19
N GLU A 212 -0.32 19.70 9.74
CA GLU A 212 -0.23 20.69 8.63
C GLU A 212 0.66 21.89 8.93
N LEU A 213 0.97 22.17 10.21
CA LEU A 213 1.86 23.25 10.62
C LEU A 213 3.34 22.84 10.61
N ASN A 214 3.63 21.57 10.42
CA ASN A 214 4.97 20.98 10.46
C ASN A 214 5.24 20.08 9.25
N ASP A 215 4.93 20.55 8.04
CA ASP A 215 5.19 19.86 6.77
C ASP A 215 4.54 18.44 6.73
N ASN A 216 3.35 18.29 7.28
CA ASN A 216 2.63 17.03 7.44
C ASN A 216 3.44 15.93 8.18
N ASP A 217 4.32 16.31 9.09
CA ASP A 217 5.00 15.36 9.97
C ASP A 217 3.99 14.50 10.73
N SER A 218 4.20 13.19 10.76
CA SER A 218 3.26 12.20 11.31
C SER A 218 3.91 11.33 12.37
N LEU A 219 3.10 10.74 13.23
CA LEU A 219 3.55 9.69 14.16
C LEU A 219 3.66 8.36 13.45
N SER A 220 4.87 7.92 13.12
CA SER A 220 5.11 6.54 12.73
C SER A 220 4.75 5.58 13.86
N ILE A 221 4.43 4.32 13.55
CA ILE A 221 4.11 3.34 14.60
C ILE A 221 5.31 3.05 15.54
N ARG A 222 6.54 3.31 15.09
CA ARG A 222 7.75 3.26 15.93
C ARG A 222 7.84 4.41 16.91
N GLU A 223 7.46 5.60 16.51
CA GLU A 223 7.39 6.77 17.38
C GLU A 223 6.29 6.63 18.42
N ILE A 224 5.16 6.04 18.05
CA ILE A 224 4.10 5.63 18.99
C ILE A 224 4.66 4.66 20.03
N ASP A 225 5.42 3.62 19.63
CA ASP A 225 6.10 2.68 20.54
C ASP A 225 6.99 3.43 21.54
N SER A 226 7.84 4.31 21.04
CA SER A 226 8.77 5.09 21.88
C SER A 226 8.04 5.99 22.89
N ALA A 227 6.98 6.67 22.44
CA ALA A 227 6.18 7.52 23.31
C ALA A 227 5.45 6.70 24.38
N LEU A 228 4.78 5.62 23.98
CA LEU A 228 4.04 4.74 24.88
C LEU A 228 4.96 4.04 25.89
N TYR A 229 6.17 3.63 25.49
CA TYR A 229 7.16 3.06 26.42
C TYR A 229 7.52 4.05 27.54
N THR A 230 7.73 5.32 27.18
CA THR A 230 8.01 6.39 28.15
C THR A 230 6.84 6.61 29.13
N VAL A 231 5.60 6.47 28.65
CA VAL A 231 4.38 6.59 29.46
C VAL A 231 4.21 5.38 30.37
N PHE A 232 4.43 4.20 29.82
CA PHE A 232 4.23 2.92 30.51
C PHE A 232 5.08 2.78 31.78
N GLU A 233 6.29 3.35 31.79
CA GLU A 233 7.13 3.42 33.01
C GLU A 233 6.44 4.15 34.17
N SER A 234 5.43 4.98 33.87
CA SER A 234 4.66 5.75 34.87
C SER A 234 3.34 5.09 35.24
N MET A 235 2.99 3.98 34.59
CA MET A 235 1.75 3.26 34.78
C MET A 235 1.93 1.99 35.62
N THR A 236 0.87 1.56 36.26
CA THR A 236 0.81 0.28 37.00
C THR A 236 -0.06 -0.74 36.28
N ASP A 237 -0.75 -0.32 35.22
CA ASP A 237 -1.60 -1.13 34.39
C ASP A 237 -1.47 -0.72 32.92
N ARG A 238 -1.93 -1.57 31.99
CA ARG A 238 -2.03 -1.24 30.58
C ARG A 238 -3.26 -0.36 30.32
N PHE A 239 -3.28 0.34 29.19
CA PHE A 239 -4.52 0.93 28.70
C PHE A 239 -5.56 -0.17 28.43
N GLU A 240 -6.80 0.13 28.66
CA GLU A 240 -7.89 -0.78 28.35
C GLU A 240 -8.04 -0.92 26.84
N PHE A 241 -7.96 0.20 26.11
CA PHE A 241 -7.87 0.20 24.66
C PHE A 241 -7.00 1.34 24.13
N ILE A 242 -6.45 1.15 22.94
CA ILE A 242 -5.88 2.20 22.09
C ILE A 242 -6.63 2.10 20.76
N GLY A 243 -7.21 3.22 20.33
CA GLY A 243 -8.04 3.29 19.13
C GLY A 243 -7.55 4.36 18.17
N PHE A 244 -7.89 4.19 16.91
CA PHE A 244 -7.55 5.11 15.84
C PHE A 244 -8.85 5.51 15.13
N ASP A 245 -9.29 6.73 15.38
CA ASP A 245 -10.27 7.44 14.55
C ASP A 245 -9.50 8.03 13.36
N ALA A 246 -9.06 7.13 12.51
CA ALA A 246 -8.11 7.38 11.44
C ALA A 246 -8.09 6.22 10.43
N CYS A 247 -7.87 6.54 9.16
CA CYS A 247 -7.80 5.59 8.06
C CYS A 247 -6.71 4.53 8.27
N LEU A 248 -6.93 3.29 7.82
CA LEU A 248 -5.92 2.26 7.55
C LEU A 248 -5.10 1.73 8.75
N MET A 249 -5.40 2.15 9.99
CA MET A 249 -4.56 1.79 11.14
C MET A 249 -4.81 0.39 11.70
N GLY A 250 -5.78 -0.35 11.15
CA GLY A 250 -6.12 -1.72 11.52
C GLY A 250 -5.10 -2.78 11.07
N THR A 251 -3.79 -2.54 11.26
CA THR A 251 -2.71 -3.40 10.76
C THR A 251 -2.15 -4.31 11.84
N VAL A 252 -1.61 -5.46 11.43
CA VAL A 252 -0.98 -6.42 12.37
C VAL A 252 0.32 -5.87 12.96
N GLU A 253 1.04 -5.03 12.22
CA GLU A 253 2.25 -4.36 12.68
C GLU A 253 1.92 -3.39 13.83
N THR A 254 0.86 -2.58 13.65
CA THR A 254 0.35 -1.69 14.72
C THR A 254 -0.10 -2.48 15.92
N ALA A 255 -0.90 -3.53 15.72
CA ALA A 255 -1.37 -4.41 16.79
C ALA A 255 -0.21 -5.06 17.56
N ASN A 256 0.85 -5.49 16.84
CA ASN A 256 2.02 -6.09 17.46
C ASN A 256 2.75 -5.10 18.40
N ILE A 257 2.90 -3.85 18.02
CA ILE A 257 3.50 -2.82 18.86
C ILE A 257 2.62 -2.53 20.08
N LEU A 258 1.33 -2.28 19.87
CA LEU A 258 0.40 -1.90 20.92
C LEU A 258 0.14 -2.99 21.95
N ALA A 259 0.36 -4.25 21.60
CA ALA A 259 0.19 -5.38 22.54
C ALA A 259 1.06 -5.29 23.79
N SER A 260 2.09 -4.44 23.78
CA SER A 260 2.91 -4.14 24.97
C SER A 260 2.21 -3.20 25.96
N TYR A 261 1.25 -2.39 25.50
CA TYR A 261 0.73 -1.22 26.25
C TYR A 261 -0.78 -1.25 26.47
N SER A 262 -1.50 -2.02 25.68
CA SER A 262 -2.96 -2.04 25.72
C SER A 262 -3.52 -3.46 25.71
N ARG A 263 -4.78 -3.61 26.16
CA ARG A 263 -5.53 -4.87 26.09
C ARG A 263 -6.23 -5.05 24.75
N TYR A 264 -6.73 -3.95 24.19
CA TYR A 264 -7.46 -3.95 22.93
C TYR A 264 -6.95 -2.86 22.01
N MET A 265 -7.00 -3.13 20.71
CA MET A 265 -6.85 -2.15 19.66
C MET A 265 -8.18 -2.02 18.92
N ILE A 266 -8.55 -0.79 18.53
CA ILE A 266 -9.70 -0.51 17.68
C ILE A 266 -9.18 0.28 16.48
N GLY A 267 -9.45 -0.20 15.27
CA GLY A 267 -8.96 0.45 14.05
C GLY A 267 -9.58 -0.11 12.79
N SER A 268 -9.55 0.68 11.74
CA SER A 268 -10.06 0.35 10.42
C SER A 268 -8.98 -0.23 9.53
N GLN A 269 -9.34 -1.24 8.71
CA GLN A 269 -8.50 -1.70 7.61
C GLN A 269 -8.58 -0.76 6.41
N GLU A 270 -9.78 -0.20 6.16
CA GLU A 270 -10.07 0.71 5.06
C GLU A 270 -9.99 2.18 5.52
N THR A 271 -10.10 3.12 4.61
CA THR A 271 -10.29 4.54 4.93
C THR A 271 -11.56 4.75 5.74
N GLU A 272 -11.53 5.69 6.66
CA GLU A 272 -12.70 6.07 7.45
C GLU A 272 -13.36 7.30 6.83
N PRO A 273 -14.68 7.27 6.59
CA PRO A 273 -15.43 8.46 6.20
C PRO A 273 -15.26 9.63 7.15
N GLY A 274 -15.40 10.84 6.62
CA GLY A 274 -15.08 12.09 7.33
C GLY A 274 -15.93 12.39 8.56
N ASN A 275 -17.03 11.66 8.75
CA ASN A 275 -17.85 11.72 9.97
C ASN A 275 -17.20 11.01 11.16
N GLY A 276 -16.14 10.20 10.96
CA GLY A 276 -15.40 9.54 12.03
C GLY A 276 -16.26 8.76 13.04
N TRP A 277 -15.74 8.62 14.25
CA TRP A 277 -16.43 7.95 15.35
C TRP A 277 -17.45 8.86 16.02
N ASP A 278 -18.59 8.32 16.48
CA ASP A 278 -19.61 9.07 17.24
C ASP A 278 -19.22 9.13 18.73
N TYR A 279 -18.66 10.25 19.16
CA TYR A 279 -18.23 10.44 20.56
C TYR A 279 -19.40 10.57 21.53
N THR A 280 -20.59 10.94 21.04
CA THR A 280 -21.82 10.90 21.86
C THR A 280 -22.19 9.47 22.22
N VAL A 281 -22.03 8.53 21.27
CA VAL A 281 -22.24 7.09 21.53
C VAL A 281 -21.22 6.58 22.55
N ILE A 282 -19.95 6.91 22.40
CA ILE A 282 -18.88 6.50 23.32
C ILE A 282 -19.19 6.96 24.76
N GLY A 283 -19.43 8.25 24.94
CA GLY A 283 -19.70 8.82 26.26
C GLY A 283 -20.98 8.29 26.89
N ASN A 284 -22.07 8.16 26.11
CA ASN A 284 -23.32 7.60 26.58
C ASN A 284 -23.21 6.14 27.00
N TYR A 285 -22.52 5.33 26.17
CA TYR A 285 -22.32 3.92 26.46
C TYR A 285 -21.58 3.72 27.79
N LEU A 286 -20.48 4.45 28.01
CA LEU A 286 -19.70 4.37 29.23
C LEU A 286 -20.44 4.93 30.45
N ALA A 287 -21.26 5.97 30.28
CA ALA A 287 -22.10 6.51 31.38
C ALA A 287 -23.13 5.46 31.86
N ASP A 288 -23.68 4.69 30.93
CA ASP A 288 -24.64 3.62 31.24
C ASP A 288 -23.95 2.32 31.71
N ASN A 289 -22.72 2.05 31.22
CA ASN A 289 -21.98 0.82 31.43
C ASN A 289 -20.55 1.07 31.93
N PRO A 290 -20.34 1.71 33.08
CA PRO A 290 -18.98 2.09 33.52
C PRO A 290 -18.08 0.91 33.89
N GLY A 291 -18.62 -0.30 33.99
CA GLY A 291 -17.85 -1.53 34.24
C GLY A 291 -17.53 -2.34 32.99
N SER A 292 -17.74 -1.80 31.80
CA SER A 292 -17.40 -2.45 30.53
C SER A 292 -15.89 -2.58 30.37
N ASN A 293 -15.47 -3.59 29.61
CA ASN A 293 -14.09 -3.72 29.12
C ASN A 293 -13.93 -3.09 27.71
N GLY A 294 -12.68 -3.08 27.23
CA GLY A 294 -12.37 -2.48 25.93
C GLY A 294 -13.01 -3.18 24.75
N ALA A 295 -13.32 -4.49 24.83
CA ALA A 295 -14.04 -5.20 23.78
C ALA A 295 -15.48 -4.76 23.68
N GLU A 296 -16.19 -4.69 24.80
CA GLU A 296 -17.60 -4.25 24.88
C GLU A 296 -17.76 -2.79 24.44
N LEU A 297 -16.81 -1.93 24.80
CA LEU A 297 -16.76 -0.55 24.33
C LEU A 297 -16.46 -0.49 22.84
N GLY A 298 -15.48 -1.27 22.36
CA GLY A 298 -15.11 -1.32 20.95
C GLY A 298 -16.24 -1.79 20.05
N GLU A 299 -17.05 -2.76 20.49
CA GLU A 299 -18.28 -3.15 19.78
C GLU A 299 -19.26 -1.96 19.66
N ALA A 300 -19.44 -1.19 20.73
CA ALA A 300 -20.32 -0.02 20.72
C ALA A 300 -19.78 1.09 19.80
N ILE A 301 -18.45 1.30 19.78
CA ILE A 301 -17.80 2.24 18.87
C ILE A 301 -18.02 1.81 17.42
N ALA A 302 -17.71 0.55 17.09
CA ALA A 302 -17.82 0.04 15.73
C ALA A 302 -19.27 0.07 15.20
N ASP A 303 -20.25 -0.23 16.04
CA ASP A 303 -21.66 -0.12 15.67
C ASP A 303 -22.10 1.34 15.48
N GLY A 304 -21.64 2.26 16.34
CA GLY A 304 -21.88 3.70 16.22
C GLY A 304 -21.30 4.27 14.95
N PHE A 305 -20.03 3.98 14.66
CA PHE A 305 -19.35 4.36 13.44
C PHE A 305 -20.10 3.88 12.18
N TYR A 306 -20.45 2.59 12.13
CA TYR A 306 -21.18 2.02 10.99
C TYR A 306 -22.55 2.68 10.77
N GLU A 307 -23.31 2.97 11.85
CA GLU A 307 -24.58 3.68 11.74
C GLU A 307 -24.39 5.14 11.32
N SER A 308 -23.27 5.78 11.67
CA SER A 308 -22.88 7.09 11.18
C SER A 308 -22.58 7.05 9.67
N CYS A 309 -21.75 6.13 9.20
CA CYS A 309 -21.48 5.91 7.78
C CYS A 309 -22.75 5.66 6.96
N LYS A 310 -23.71 4.94 7.54
CA LYS A 310 -24.99 4.69 6.89
C LYS A 310 -25.86 5.94 6.73
N GLN A 311 -25.71 6.94 7.59
CA GLN A 311 -26.42 8.21 7.45
C GLN A 311 -25.87 9.04 6.30
N THR A 312 -24.61 8.87 5.96
CA THR A 312 -23.93 9.51 4.81
C THR A 312 -23.97 8.66 3.55
N GLY A 313 -24.30 7.36 3.66
CA GLY A 313 -24.40 6.42 2.52
C GLY A 313 -23.06 5.76 2.18
N GLU A 314 -22.11 5.78 3.12
CA GLU A 314 -20.73 5.25 2.98
C GLU A 314 -20.52 3.93 3.73
N GLU A 315 -21.61 3.29 4.21
CA GLU A 315 -21.52 2.05 4.99
C GLU A 315 -21.00 0.86 4.20
N GLN A 316 -21.00 0.92 2.87
CA GLN A 316 -20.60 -0.22 2.05
C GLN A 316 -19.11 -0.51 2.12
N ASP A 317 -18.29 0.52 2.26
CA ASP A 317 -16.84 0.44 2.30
C ASP A 317 -16.28 0.53 3.73
N ALA A 318 -17.13 0.85 4.70
CA ALA A 318 -16.72 1.01 6.10
C ALA A 318 -16.22 -0.30 6.72
N THR A 319 -15.09 -0.22 7.41
CA THR A 319 -14.54 -1.30 8.24
C THR A 319 -14.15 -0.76 9.61
N LEU A 320 -14.41 -1.50 10.68
CA LEU A 320 -13.85 -1.22 12.01
C LEU A 320 -13.80 -2.50 12.84
N SER A 321 -12.63 -2.80 13.36
CA SER A 321 -12.37 -4.03 14.10
C SER A 321 -11.86 -3.78 15.51
N VAL A 322 -12.16 -4.73 16.41
CA VAL A 322 -11.69 -4.77 17.79
C VAL A 322 -10.80 -5.98 17.96
N ILE A 323 -9.54 -5.75 18.29
CA ILE A 323 -8.49 -6.75 18.39
C ILE A 323 -8.09 -6.96 19.85
N GLU A 324 -8.16 -8.20 20.34
CA GLU A 324 -7.64 -8.60 21.64
C GLU A 324 -6.12 -8.79 21.57
N LEU A 325 -5.37 -7.81 22.07
CA LEU A 325 -3.93 -7.73 21.90
C LEU A 325 -3.15 -8.82 22.69
N ASP A 326 -3.75 -9.41 23.69
CA ASP A 326 -3.17 -10.56 24.40
C ASP A 326 -3.00 -11.79 23.48
N LYS A 327 -3.67 -11.80 22.32
CA LYS A 327 -3.59 -12.89 21.33
C LYS A 327 -2.66 -12.62 20.16
N ILE A 328 -2.15 -11.41 20.04
CA ILE A 328 -1.30 -11.03 18.91
C ILE A 328 -0.02 -11.87 18.84
N ASN A 329 0.55 -12.25 19.96
CA ASN A 329 1.73 -13.14 19.93
C ASN A 329 1.45 -14.45 19.20
N VAL A 330 0.21 -14.98 19.30
CA VAL A 330 -0.18 -16.21 18.58
C VAL A 330 -0.32 -15.94 17.08
N VAL A 331 -0.82 -14.77 16.69
CA VAL A 331 -0.89 -14.35 15.28
C VAL A 331 0.51 -14.25 14.70
N VAL A 332 1.42 -13.53 15.38
CA VAL A 332 2.82 -13.36 14.95
C VAL A 332 3.54 -14.70 14.86
N GLU A 333 3.35 -15.62 15.84
CA GLU A 333 3.96 -16.95 15.81
C GLU A 333 3.44 -17.78 14.62
N ALA A 334 2.14 -17.78 14.40
CA ALA A 334 1.54 -18.50 13.26
C ALA A 334 2.01 -17.91 11.93
N PHE A 335 2.06 -16.59 11.83
CA PHE A 335 2.52 -15.89 10.62
C PHE A 335 4.00 -16.15 10.32
N ASN A 336 4.89 -16.20 11.32
CA ASN A 336 6.30 -16.51 11.09
C ASN A 336 6.53 -17.92 10.53
N VAL A 337 5.79 -18.92 11.06
CA VAL A 337 5.86 -20.29 10.51
C VAL A 337 5.35 -20.34 9.08
N PHE A 338 4.27 -19.63 8.80
CA PHE A 338 3.70 -19.49 7.46
C PHE A 338 4.69 -18.77 6.52
N ALA A 339 5.22 -17.61 6.92
CA ALA A 339 6.15 -16.80 6.14
C ALA A 339 7.44 -17.56 5.82
N LYS A 340 7.92 -18.41 6.77
CA LYS A 340 9.04 -19.30 6.48
C LYS A 340 8.70 -20.31 5.38
N GLY A 341 7.51 -20.90 5.42
CA GLY A 341 7.05 -21.80 4.36
C GLY A 341 7.01 -21.11 3.00
N MET A 342 6.52 -19.86 2.97
CA MET A 342 6.49 -19.00 1.79
C MET A 342 7.90 -18.72 1.28
N TYR A 343 8.79 -18.28 2.16
CA TYR A 343 10.18 -17.99 1.83
C TYR A 343 10.90 -19.22 1.27
N ASP A 344 10.76 -20.38 1.92
CA ASP A 344 11.36 -21.64 1.45
C ASP A 344 10.81 -22.03 0.07
N ALA A 345 9.50 -21.91 -0.15
CA ALA A 345 8.87 -22.26 -1.41
C ALA A 345 9.23 -21.30 -2.56
N SER A 346 9.43 -20.02 -2.27
CA SER A 346 9.78 -18.99 -3.25
C SER A 346 11.21 -19.06 -3.81
N GLU A 347 12.01 -20.09 -3.41
CA GLU A 347 13.23 -20.46 -4.15
C GLU A 347 12.89 -20.88 -5.59
N ASP A 348 11.69 -21.40 -5.81
CA ASP A 348 11.16 -21.68 -7.12
C ASP A 348 10.43 -20.45 -7.65
N THR A 349 10.96 -19.85 -8.71
CA THR A 349 10.40 -18.64 -9.33
C THR A 349 8.93 -18.80 -9.74
N SER A 350 8.52 -20.00 -10.15
CA SER A 350 7.12 -20.25 -10.52
C SER A 350 6.18 -20.15 -9.30
N VAL A 351 6.67 -20.49 -8.12
CA VAL A 351 5.92 -20.29 -6.86
C VAL A 351 5.74 -18.82 -6.59
N LEU A 352 6.81 -18.03 -6.69
CA LEU A 352 6.78 -16.59 -6.49
C LEU A 352 5.76 -15.94 -7.43
N THR A 353 5.82 -16.27 -8.72
CA THR A 353 4.88 -15.79 -9.73
C THR A 353 3.42 -16.10 -9.40
N ASN A 354 3.14 -17.35 -9.01
CA ASN A 354 1.77 -17.73 -8.66
C ASN A 354 1.27 -17.03 -7.40
N VAL A 355 2.15 -16.80 -6.42
CA VAL A 355 1.82 -16.04 -5.21
C VAL A 355 1.43 -14.61 -5.59
N ILE A 356 2.26 -13.93 -6.38
CA ILE A 356 1.99 -12.55 -6.81
C ILE A 356 0.63 -12.47 -7.50
N ARG A 357 0.38 -13.33 -8.50
CA ARG A 357 -0.92 -13.38 -9.20
C ARG A 357 -2.10 -13.67 -8.29
N ASN A 358 -1.91 -14.50 -7.26
CA ASN A 358 -2.99 -14.85 -6.35
C ASN A 358 -3.30 -13.70 -5.37
N ILE A 359 -2.28 -12.95 -4.94
CA ILE A 359 -2.45 -11.84 -4.00
C ILE A 359 -3.26 -10.68 -4.60
N GLU A 360 -3.19 -10.47 -5.92
CA GLU A 360 -4.04 -9.49 -6.61
C GLU A 360 -5.55 -9.72 -6.35
N ASN A 361 -5.94 -10.92 -5.97
CA ASN A 361 -7.33 -11.25 -5.62
C ASN A 361 -7.64 -11.11 -4.13
N ALA A 362 -6.67 -10.75 -3.30
CA ALA A 362 -6.92 -10.47 -1.88
C ALA A 362 -7.45 -9.04 -1.74
N ASP A 363 -8.38 -8.85 -0.79
CA ASP A 363 -8.85 -7.50 -0.44
C ASP A 363 -7.66 -6.62 -0.06
N ASN A 364 -7.62 -5.43 -0.61
CA ASN A 364 -6.67 -4.38 -0.28
C ASN A 364 -7.41 -3.08 0.02
N PHE A 365 -6.75 -2.14 0.68
CA PHE A 365 -7.43 -1.04 1.33
C PHE A 365 -6.80 0.30 1.00
N GLY A 366 -7.63 1.33 0.97
CA GLY A 366 -7.26 2.68 0.59
C GLY A 366 -7.08 2.80 -0.90
N GLY A 367 -6.43 3.50 -1.58
CA GLY A 367 -6.10 3.43 -3.03
C GLY A 367 -5.24 2.17 -3.28
N ASN A 368 -4.63 1.94 -4.25
CA ASN A 368 -3.64 0.98 -4.75
C ASN A 368 -3.76 0.95 -6.27
N ASN A 369 -3.82 2.12 -6.84
CA ASN A 369 -3.79 2.33 -8.27
C ASN A 369 -3.12 3.67 -8.60
N ARG A 370 -2.83 3.85 -9.88
CA ARG A 370 -2.07 5.01 -10.38
C ARG A 370 -2.72 6.36 -10.08
N SER A 371 -4.05 6.45 -10.08
CA SER A 371 -4.75 7.73 -9.94
C SER A 371 -4.97 8.15 -8.48
N GLU A 372 -5.00 7.19 -7.56
CA GLU A 372 -5.33 7.43 -6.16
C GLU A 372 -4.14 7.29 -5.21
N GLY A 373 -3.02 6.72 -5.69
CA GLY A 373 -1.86 6.39 -4.87
C GLY A 373 -1.90 4.96 -4.33
N TYR A 374 -0.88 4.58 -3.56
CA TYR A 374 -0.68 3.22 -3.06
C TYR A 374 -0.49 3.22 -1.56
N THR A 375 -1.30 2.45 -0.86
CA THR A 375 -1.14 2.19 0.58
C THR A 375 -0.40 0.89 0.84
N ASN A 376 -0.46 -0.05 -0.11
CA ASN A 376 0.10 -1.40 0.00
C ASN A 376 -0.43 -2.19 1.21
N MET A 377 -1.67 -1.89 1.67
CA MET A 377 -2.32 -2.59 2.78
C MET A 377 -3.24 -3.68 2.23
N VAL A 378 -2.99 -4.93 2.60
CA VAL A 378 -3.71 -6.12 2.13
C VAL A 378 -4.31 -6.86 3.32
N ASP A 379 -5.48 -7.51 3.14
CA ASP A 379 -6.09 -8.35 4.17
C ASP A 379 -5.16 -9.51 4.57
N LEU A 380 -4.86 -9.63 5.86
CA LEU A 380 -3.90 -10.62 6.35
C LEU A 380 -4.33 -12.07 6.08
N SER A 381 -5.62 -12.38 6.25
CA SER A 381 -6.14 -13.71 5.94
C SER A 381 -6.25 -13.94 4.43
N GLY A 382 -6.56 -12.88 3.67
CA GLY A 382 -6.55 -12.89 2.21
C GLY A 382 -5.17 -13.24 1.66
N LEU A 383 -4.13 -12.55 2.12
CA LEU A 383 -2.74 -12.85 1.78
C LEU A 383 -2.36 -14.29 2.14
N ALA A 384 -2.67 -14.73 3.36
CA ALA A 384 -2.37 -16.09 3.76
C ALA A 384 -3.08 -17.15 2.88
N ASN A 385 -4.35 -16.91 2.52
CA ASN A 385 -5.10 -17.81 1.67
C ASN A 385 -4.59 -17.83 0.22
N ALA A 386 -4.17 -16.69 -0.32
CA ALA A 386 -3.56 -16.57 -1.65
C ALA A 386 -2.31 -17.45 -1.78
N CYS A 387 -1.60 -17.66 -0.69
CA CYS A 387 -0.40 -18.47 -0.61
C CYS A 387 -0.65 -19.92 -0.11
N GLY A 388 -1.91 -20.30 0.11
CA GLY A 388 -2.30 -21.55 0.78
C GLY A 388 -1.85 -22.84 0.10
N ASP A 389 -1.50 -22.81 -1.17
CA ASP A 389 -0.96 -23.93 -1.92
C ASP A 389 0.52 -24.24 -1.57
N TYR A 390 1.23 -23.26 -1.02
CA TYR A 390 2.67 -23.29 -0.76
C TYR A 390 3.04 -23.28 0.73
N ALA A 391 2.18 -22.69 1.57
CA ALA A 391 2.33 -22.66 3.01
C ALA A 391 0.99 -22.86 3.71
N ASP A 392 0.99 -23.45 4.92
CA ASP A 392 -0.25 -23.71 5.66
C ASP A 392 -0.84 -22.42 6.24
N ALA A 393 -1.79 -21.84 5.52
CA ALA A 393 -2.51 -20.62 5.93
C ALA A 393 -3.44 -20.84 7.14
N SER A 394 -3.85 -22.08 7.42
CA SER A 394 -4.93 -22.36 8.39
C SER A 394 -4.63 -21.90 9.80
N ALA A 395 -3.36 -21.94 10.20
CA ALA A 395 -2.92 -21.49 11.53
C ALA A 395 -3.00 -19.96 11.65
N VAL A 396 -2.64 -19.24 10.59
CA VAL A 396 -2.72 -17.76 10.53
C VAL A 396 -4.19 -17.33 10.61
N VAL A 397 -5.03 -17.85 9.73
CA VAL A 397 -6.47 -17.53 9.69
C VAL A 397 -7.12 -17.81 11.06
N SER A 398 -6.86 -18.97 11.67
CA SER A 398 -7.44 -19.29 12.98
C SER A 398 -6.91 -18.39 14.11
N ALA A 399 -5.66 -17.97 14.04
CA ALA A 399 -5.08 -17.05 15.02
C ALA A 399 -5.71 -15.66 14.91
N VAL A 400 -5.89 -15.16 13.68
CA VAL A 400 -6.57 -13.89 13.40
C VAL A 400 -8.02 -13.94 13.86
N GLU A 401 -8.80 -14.97 13.48
CA GLU A 401 -10.18 -15.16 13.94
C GLU A 401 -10.31 -15.17 15.47
N SER A 402 -9.26 -15.67 16.16
CA SER A 402 -9.24 -15.64 17.62
C SER A 402 -8.91 -14.27 18.19
N ALA A 403 -8.06 -13.49 17.53
CA ALA A 403 -7.59 -12.18 18.00
C ALA A 403 -8.62 -11.06 17.71
N VAL A 404 -9.28 -11.10 16.57
CA VAL A 404 -10.33 -10.16 16.20
C VAL A 404 -11.63 -10.58 16.90
N VAL A 405 -11.97 -9.88 17.99
CA VAL A 405 -13.12 -10.23 18.82
C VAL A 405 -14.42 -9.60 18.33
N TYR A 406 -14.33 -8.55 17.55
CA TYR A 406 -15.45 -7.94 16.83
C TYR A 406 -14.94 -7.37 15.51
N ASN A 407 -15.71 -7.55 14.44
CA ASN A 407 -15.39 -7.02 13.13
C ASN A 407 -16.67 -6.52 12.45
N LYS A 408 -16.73 -5.22 12.20
CA LYS A 408 -17.85 -4.57 11.53
C LYS A 408 -17.38 -4.15 10.14
N VAL A 409 -17.99 -4.72 9.11
CA VAL A 409 -17.60 -4.47 7.72
C VAL A 409 -18.81 -4.21 6.85
N GLY A 410 -18.64 -3.36 5.86
CA GLY A 410 -19.58 -3.12 4.80
C GLY A 410 -19.59 -4.24 3.75
N SER A 411 -20.44 -4.08 2.75
CA SER A 411 -20.65 -5.13 1.75
C SER A 411 -19.47 -5.32 0.82
N THR A 412 -18.72 -4.25 0.53
CA THR A 412 -17.53 -4.28 -0.33
C THR A 412 -16.43 -5.17 0.28
N HIS A 413 -16.24 -5.10 1.59
CA HIS A 413 -15.21 -5.80 2.33
C HIS A 413 -15.75 -6.97 3.18
N SER A 414 -16.83 -7.61 2.74
CA SER A 414 -17.54 -8.64 3.51
C SER A 414 -16.69 -9.87 3.88
N GLY A 415 -15.54 -10.06 3.21
CA GLY A 415 -14.59 -11.16 3.45
C GLY A 415 -13.42 -10.82 4.37
N CYS A 416 -13.25 -9.55 4.73
CA CYS A 416 -12.08 -9.06 5.45
C CYS A 416 -12.00 -9.58 6.88
N CYS A 417 -10.78 -9.88 7.33
CA CYS A 417 -10.53 -10.50 8.62
C CYS A 417 -10.42 -9.53 9.79
N GLY A 418 -10.34 -8.22 9.55
CA GLY A 418 -10.20 -7.18 10.57
C GLY A 418 -8.76 -6.79 10.90
N LEU A 419 -7.77 -7.34 10.22
CA LEU A 419 -6.36 -6.94 10.27
C LEU A 419 -5.77 -6.93 8.87
N SER A 420 -5.11 -5.86 8.49
CA SER A 420 -4.28 -5.76 7.29
C SER A 420 -2.81 -6.00 7.61
N ILE A 421 -2.02 -6.19 6.57
CA ILE A 421 -0.57 -6.28 6.57
C ILE A 421 -0.03 -5.53 5.36
N TYR A 422 1.13 -4.92 5.50
CA TYR A 422 1.81 -4.35 4.34
C TYR A 422 2.23 -5.46 3.35
N TYR A 423 1.89 -5.29 2.08
CA TYR A 423 2.38 -6.08 0.95
C TYR A 423 2.58 -5.15 -0.25
N PRO A 424 3.78 -5.13 -0.90
CA PRO A 424 4.07 -4.19 -1.98
C PRO A 424 3.31 -4.58 -3.27
N LEU A 425 2.08 -4.08 -3.41
CA LEU A 425 1.35 -4.14 -4.68
C LEU A 425 2.04 -3.28 -5.74
N ALA A 426 2.55 -2.11 -5.32
CA ALA A 426 3.50 -1.31 -6.06
C ALA A 426 4.41 -0.56 -5.09
N VAL A 427 5.72 -0.76 -5.16
CA VAL A 427 6.71 -0.10 -4.30
C VAL A 427 6.83 1.37 -4.67
N GLN A 428 6.67 2.26 -3.69
CA GLN A 428 6.73 3.71 -3.88
C GLN A 428 8.12 4.29 -3.59
N GLY A 429 9.09 3.47 -3.22
CA GLY A 429 10.48 3.87 -3.00
C GLY A 429 11.17 3.14 -1.85
N SER A 430 12.46 3.36 -1.74
CA SER A 430 13.31 2.68 -0.75
C SER A 430 12.96 3.02 0.70
N THR A 431 12.34 4.17 0.94
CA THR A 431 11.95 4.61 2.30
C THR A 431 10.86 3.71 2.87
N GLU A 432 9.87 3.35 2.07
CA GLU A 432 8.76 2.47 2.43
C GLU A 432 9.27 1.10 2.91
N LEU A 433 10.18 0.50 2.14
CA LEU A 433 10.76 -0.80 2.46
C LEU A 433 11.66 -0.75 3.73
N LYS A 434 12.36 0.37 3.97
CA LYS A 434 13.11 0.59 5.22
C LYS A 434 12.17 0.65 6.43
N VAL A 435 11.02 1.30 6.27
CA VAL A 435 10.00 1.32 7.33
C VAL A 435 9.48 -0.10 7.56
N LEU A 436 9.17 -0.84 6.48
CA LEU A 436 8.76 -2.25 6.59
C LEU A 436 9.78 -3.10 7.35
N GLU A 437 11.07 -2.96 7.05
CA GLU A 437 12.12 -3.70 7.76
C GLU A 437 12.08 -3.44 9.27
N ASP A 438 11.85 -2.18 9.65
CA ASP A 438 11.83 -1.77 11.06
C ASP A 438 10.58 -2.26 11.82
N ILE A 439 9.44 -2.46 11.16
CA ILE A 439 8.16 -2.81 11.80
C ILE A 439 7.68 -4.23 11.55
N SER A 440 8.32 -4.95 10.63
CA SER A 440 7.90 -6.29 10.19
C SER A 440 7.75 -7.25 11.36
N ILE A 441 6.67 -8.02 11.33
CA ILE A 441 6.38 -9.07 12.30
C ILE A 441 7.10 -10.38 12.00
N SER A 442 7.78 -10.47 10.85
CA SER A 442 8.49 -11.69 10.42
C SER A 442 9.69 -11.36 9.54
N PRO A 443 10.90 -11.77 9.95
CA PRO A 443 12.07 -11.65 9.11
C PRO A 443 12.00 -12.54 7.84
N PHE A 444 11.30 -13.66 7.87
CA PHE A 444 11.08 -14.46 6.67
C PHE A 444 10.17 -13.76 5.67
N TYR A 445 9.18 -13.00 6.18
CA TYR A 445 8.31 -12.20 5.34
C TYR A 445 9.09 -11.06 4.67
N SER A 446 9.90 -10.32 5.43
CA SER A 446 10.76 -9.28 4.87
C SER A 446 11.70 -9.84 3.79
N SER A 447 12.31 -11.01 4.04
CA SER A 447 13.18 -11.67 3.06
C SER A 447 12.40 -12.20 1.84
N PHE A 448 11.14 -12.57 2.01
CA PHE A 448 10.27 -12.93 0.88
C PHE A 448 9.95 -11.70 0.01
N ILE A 449 9.62 -10.56 0.63
CA ILE A 449 9.41 -9.28 -0.07
C ILE A 449 10.71 -8.86 -0.79
N ASP A 450 11.86 -8.90 -0.13
CA ASP A 450 13.16 -8.62 -0.76
C ASP A 450 13.39 -9.46 -2.02
N ARG A 451 13.04 -10.73 -1.98
CA ARG A 451 13.22 -11.63 -3.12
C ARG A 451 12.34 -11.24 -4.29
N GLN A 452 11.16 -10.73 -4.03
CA GLN A 452 10.24 -10.23 -5.04
C GLN A 452 10.74 -8.93 -5.67
N ASP A 453 11.27 -8.03 -4.87
CA ASP A 453 11.53 -6.66 -5.30
C ASP A 453 12.94 -6.44 -5.89
N PHE A 454 13.95 -7.20 -5.45
CA PHE A 454 15.36 -6.93 -5.76
C PHE A 454 16.04 -7.85 -6.74
N SER A 455 15.39 -8.85 -7.26
CA SER A 455 16.02 -9.70 -8.27
C SER A 455 16.23 -8.97 -9.61
N SER A 456 15.55 -7.84 -9.85
CA SER A 456 15.79 -6.96 -11.01
C SER A 456 17.07 -6.12 -10.88
N SER A 457 17.55 -5.84 -9.66
CA SER A 457 18.74 -5.02 -9.40
C SER A 457 20.07 -5.75 -9.55
N ILE A 458 20.06 -7.04 -9.89
CA ILE A 458 21.28 -7.75 -10.27
C ILE A 458 21.77 -7.15 -11.58
N ASN A 459 22.81 -6.33 -11.51
CA ASN A 459 23.51 -5.79 -12.67
C ASN A 459 23.83 -6.94 -13.63
N TYR A 460 23.01 -7.12 -14.62
CA TYR A 460 23.39 -7.90 -15.77
C TYR A 460 24.53 -7.16 -16.43
N ASP A 461 25.74 -7.71 -16.29
CA ASP A 461 26.83 -7.35 -17.17
C ASP A 461 26.36 -7.65 -18.61
N ASP A 462 26.05 -6.59 -19.34
CA ASP A 462 25.56 -6.58 -20.72
C ASP A 462 26.52 -7.31 -21.69
N SER A 463 27.64 -7.83 -21.18
CA SER A 463 28.62 -8.63 -21.89
C SER A 463 28.29 -10.12 -21.98
N GLN A 464 27.32 -10.62 -21.22
CA GLN A 464 26.81 -11.98 -21.37
C GLN A 464 25.50 -11.93 -22.15
N ASN A 465 25.59 -12.01 -23.47
CA ASN A 465 24.45 -12.42 -24.29
C ASN A 465 23.86 -13.69 -23.66
N TYR A 466 22.76 -13.55 -22.95
CA TYR A 466 21.96 -14.67 -22.50
C TYR A 466 21.28 -15.21 -23.77
N ASP A 467 22.03 -15.96 -24.50
CA ASP A 467 21.46 -16.86 -25.51
C ASP A 467 20.79 -17.98 -24.69
N ASP A 468 19.49 -17.82 -24.42
CA ASP A 468 18.68 -18.85 -23.79
C ASP A 468 18.57 -20.11 -24.67
N GLY A 469 19.31 -20.11 -25.77
CA GLY A 469 19.29 -21.17 -26.77
C GLY A 469 18.00 -21.23 -27.56
N THR A 470 17.12 -20.21 -27.43
CA THR A 470 15.88 -20.12 -28.22
C THR A 470 16.21 -19.53 -29.60
N TYR A 471 15.86 -20.23 -30.64
CA TYR A 471 15.92 -19.71 -32.01
C TYR A 471 14.67 -20.11 -32.81
N CYS A 472 14.24 -19.24 -33.69
CA CYS A 472 13.17 -19.49 -34.63
C CYS A 472 13.74 -19.98 -35.97
N ASP A 473 13.22 -21.09 -36.46
CA ASP A 473 13.47 -21.54 -37.85
C ASP A 473 12.33 -21.03 -38.71
N GLU A 474 12.55 -19.94 -39.43
CA GLU A 474 11.56 -19.28 -40.29
C GLU A 474 11.04 -20.19 -41.42
N GLU A 475 11.80 -21.23 -41.84
CA GLU A 475 11.33 -22.17 -42.90
C GLU A 475 10.35 -23.21 -42.36
N SER A 476 10.51 -23.66 -41.12
CA SER A 476 9.62 -24.67 -40.52
C SER A 476 8.49 -24.07 -39.68
N GLY A 477 8.63 -22.83 -39.24
CA GLY A 477 7.74 -22.21 -38.25
C GLY A 477 7.88 -22.81 -36.84
N CYS A 478 9.06 -23.38 -36.57
CA CYS A 478 9.36 -24.01 -35.29
C CYS A 478 10.28 -23.12 -34.45
N TYR A 479 9.93 -22.97 -33.17
CA TYR A 479 10.77 -22.34 -32.15
C TYR A 479 11.47 -23.44 -31.33
N TYR A 480 12.76 -23.35 -31.25
CA TYR A 480 13.60 -24.30 -30.49
C TYR A 480 14.15 -23.62 -29.24
N PHE A 481 14.05 -24.27 -28.11
CA PHE A 481 14.56 -23.79 -26.83
C PHE A 481 15.05 -24.95 -25.99
N CYS A 482 15.87 -24.65 -24.98
CA CYS A 482 16.43 -25.66 -24.09
C CYS A 482 15.97 -25.40 -22.65
N GLU A 483 15.51 -26.45 -21.96
CA GLU A 483 15.30 -26.48 -20.52
C GLU A 483 16.27 -27.49 -19.93
N GLY A 484 17.24 -27.03 -19.15
CA GLY A 484 18.32 -27.87 -18.67
C GLY A 484 19.03 -28.58 -19.86
N ASP A 485 19.15 -29.90 -19.79
CA ASP A 485 19.75 -30.70 -20.88
C ASP A 485 18.75 -31.14 -21.95
N THR A 486 17.48 -30.71 -21.87
CA THR A 486 16.44 -31.13 -22.81
C THR A 486 16.15 -30.05 -23.81
N GLN A 487 16.18 -30.41 -25.10
CA GLN A 487 15.77 -29.52 -26.19
C GLN A 487 14.29 -29.69 -26.47
N TYR A 488 13.59 -28.57 -26.62
CA TYR A 488 12.21 -28.49 -26.97
C TYR A 488 12.02 -27.79 -28.32
N CYS A 489 10.91 -28.05 -28.97
CA CYS A 489 10.44 -27.37 -30.18
C CYS A 489 8.95 -27.07 -30.02
N TYR A 490 8.58 -25.83 -30.25
CA TYR A 490 7.17 -25.45 -30.43
C TYR A 490 6.92 -25.25 -31.92
N ASP A 491 6.01 -26.04 -32.50
CA ASP A 491 5.56 -25.89 -33.87
C ASP A 491 4.34 -24.99 -33.91
N GLN A 492 4.51 -23.76 -34.43
CA GLN A 492 3.43 -22.77 -34.55
C GLN A 492 2.29 -23.20 -35.46
N ASN A 493 2.57 -23.98 -36.49
CA ASN A 493 1.55 -24.41 -37.45
C ASN A 493 0.62 -25.46 -36.86
N GLU A 494 1.14 -26.24 -35.87
CA GLU A 494 0.39 -27.31 -35.23
C GLU A 494 -0.05 -26.91 -33.80
N GLY A 495 0.49 -25.83 -33.25
CA GLY A 495 0.24 -25.39 -31.90
C GLY A 495 0.66 -26.42 -30.85
N GLN A 496 1.75 -27.15 -31.10
CA GLN A 496 2.16 -28.30 -30.30
C GLN A 496 3.64 -28.22 -29.87
N TYR A 497 3.91 -28.73 -28.67
CA TYR A 497 5.26 -28.86 -28.15
C TYR A 497 5.82 -30.25 -28.37
N TYR A 498 7.12 -30.30 -28.65
CA TYR A 498 7.90 -31.51 -28.79
C TYR A 498 9.18 -31.42 -27.97
N SER A 499 9.57 -32.52 -27.32
CA SER A 499 10.88 -32.66 -26.69
C SER A 499 11.79 -33.57 -27.53
N TYR A 500 13.07 -33.23 -27.59
CA TYR A 500 14.04 -34.07 -28.30
C TYR A 500 14.46 -35.26 -27.45
N ASP A 501 14.28 -36.49 -27.98
CA ASP A 501 14.80 -37.71 -27.35
C ASP A 501 16.14 -38.09 -27.97
N PRO A 502 17.26 -37.88 -27.29
CA PRO A 502 18.58 -38.20 -27.80
C PRO A 502 18.82 -39.71 -27.98
N ASN A 503 18.03 -40.59 -27.41
CA ASN A 503 18.19 -42.03 -27.55
C ASN A 503 17.54 -42.53 -28.86
N SER A 504 16.47 -41.91 -29.30
CA SER A 504 15.77 -42.26 -30.56
C SER A 504 16.12 -41.33 -31.71
N ASP A 505 16.84 -40.23 -31.46
CA ASP A 505 17.14 -39.18 -32.46
C ASP A 505 15.87 -38.63 -33.10
N ASN A 506 14.83 -38.40 -32.28
CA ASN A 506 13.52 -37.91 -32.73
C ASN A 506 12.88 -36.91 -31.76
N TRP A 507 12.04 -36.04 -32.35
CA TRP A 507 11.14 -35.18 -31.59
C TRP A 507 9.90 -35.95 -31.14
N VAL A 508 9.58 -35.87 -29.85
CA VAL A 508 8.42 -36.56 -29.28
C VAL A 508 7.44 -35.51 -28.76
N GLN A 509 6.21 -35.58 -29.25
CA GLN A 509 5.17 -34.67 -28.79
C GLN A 509 5.02 -34.77 -27.25
N THR A 510 5.09 -33.62 -26.58
CA THR A 510 4.91 -33.51 -25.14
C THR A 510 3.69 -32.63 -24.82
N SER A 511 3.07 -32.87 -23.67
CA SER A 511 2.07 -31.95 -23.16
C SER A 511 2.81 -30.78 -22.50
N THR A 512 2.25 -29.59 -22.63
CA THR A 512 2.79 -28.34 -22.05
C THR A 512 2.93 -28.33 -20.54
N SER A 513 2.44 -29.33 -19.84
CA SER A 513 2.73 -29.52 -18.42
C SER A 513 4.09 -30.21 -18.28
N CYS A 514 5.14 -29.44 -18.06
CA CYS A 514 6.35 -29.95 -17.47
C CYS A 514 5.96 -30.54 -16.11
N ASP A 515 5.99 -31.88 -16.00
CA ASP A 515 5.84 -32.54 -14.71
C ASP A 515 7.09 -32.21 -13.86
N TYR A 516 7.04 -31.10 -13.12
CA TYR A 516 8.08 -30.63 -12.19
C TYR A 516 8.28 -31.54 -10.96
N ASN A 517 7.79 -32.78 -10.96
CA ASN A 517 7.81 -33.66 -9.78
C ASN A 517 8.85 -34.78 -9.84
N SER A 518 9.99 -34.66 -10.51
CA SER A 518 11.04 -35.68 -10.33
C SER A 518 12.46 -35.19 -10.70
N TYR A 519 13.06 -34.35 -9.89
CA TYR A 519 14.51 -34.31 -9.84
C TYR A 519 15.01 -34.55 -8.42
N ASP A 520 15.38 -35.78 -8.20
CA ASP A 520 16.19 -36.27 -7.05
C ASP A 520 17.61 -35.74 -7.22
N TYR A 521 17.98 -34.70 -6.49
CA TYR A 521 19.31 -34.14 -6.48
C TYR A 521 20.25 -35.01 -5.66
N SER A 522 20.78 -36.10 -6.26
CA SER A 522 21.88 -36.84 -5.71
C SER A 522 23.07 -36.88 -6.66
N GLY A 523 23.97 -35.94 -6.45
CA GLY A 523 25.40 -36.13 -6.65
C GLY A 523 26.00 -35.84 -8.00
N SER A 524 26.70 -34.74 -8.12
CA SER A 524 28.18 -34.74 -8.22
C SER A 524 28.67 -33.33 -8.55
N ASN A 525 29.61 -32.86 -7.73
CA ASN A 525 30.44 -31.70 -8.00
C ASN A 525 31.02 -31.77 -9.41
N ASP A 526 30.72 -30.77 -10.23
CA ASP A 526 31.65 -30.28 -11.22
C ASP A 526 31.40 -28.79 -11.51
N ASP A 527 32.33 -28.03 -11.07
CA ASP A 527 32.80 -26.69 -11.29
C ASP A 527 32.31 -26.03 -12.61
N PHE A 528 31.24 -25.27 -12.52
CA PHE A 528 31.07 -24.09 -13.35
C PHE A 528 30.59 -22.96 -12.42
N GLY A 529 31.51 -22.04 -12.17
CA GLY A 529 31.32 -20.91 -11.32
C GLY A 529 30.28 -19.95 -11.88
N TYR A 530 29.07 -20.08 -11.38
CA TYR A 530 28.17 -18.98 -11.29
C TYR A 530 28.47 -18.27 -9.97
N ASN A 531 28.79 -17.02 -10.04
CA ASN A 531 28.83 -16.16 -8.87
C ASN A 531 27.39 -15.80 -8.45
N ASP A 532 26.59 -16.81 -8.10
CA ASP A 532 25.33 -16.63 -7.33
C ASP A 532 25.62 -16.33 -5.86
N ASP A 533 26.90 -16.18 -5.51
CA ASP A 533 27.37 -16.01 -4.13
C ASP A 533 27.23 -14.56 -3.60
N TYR A 534 26.52 -13.66 -4.27
CA TYR A 534 26.48 -12.27 -3.80
C TYR A 534 25.21 -11.87 -3.06
N TRP A 535 24.13 -12.59 -3.19
CA TRP A 535 22.86 -12.17 -2.58
C TRP A 535 22.24 -13.19 -1.64
N PHE A 536 22.53 -14.45 -1.79
CA PHE A 536 21.99 -15.52 -0.94
C PHE A 536 23.05 -16.55 -0.55
N SER A 537 24.11 -16.13 0.13
CA SER A 537 24.75 -17.05 1.06
C SER A 537 23.89 -17.05 2.32
N ASP A 538 22.73 -17.64 2.18
CA ASP A 538 21.67 -17.70 3.12
C ASP A 538 22.00 -18.22 4.48
N ASP A 539 22.99 -19.03 4.54
CA ASP A 539 23.49 -19.55 5.78
C ASP A 539 24.04 -18.47 6.73
N SER A 540 24.30 -17.24 6.24
CA SER A 540 24.89 -16.20 7.07
C SER A 540 23.89 -15.21 7.66
N CYS A 541 22.74 -14.97 7.00
CA CYS A 541 21.73 -14.02 7.46
C CYS A 541 20.90 -14.57 8.61
N TRP A 542 20.69 -15.86 8.60
CA TRP A 542 19.76 -16.54 9.51
C TRP A 542 20.42 -17.61 10.38
N GLN A 543 21.77 -17.69 10.44
CA GLN A 543 22.46 -18.72 11.22
C GLN A 543 22.28 -18.59 12.73
N GLY A 544 21.29 -19.26 13.26
CA GLY A 544 20.99 -19.39 14.68
C GLY A 544 20.49 -18.09 15.32
N GLY A 545 19.63 -18.12 16.31
CA GLY A 545 19.04 -16.95 16.97
C GLY A 545 20.01 -15.88 17.47
N SER A 546 21.28 -15.93 17.08
CA SER A 546 22.32 -14.96 17.39
C SER A 546 22.67 -14.02 16.23
N ASN A 547 22.06 -14.18 15.05
CA ASN A 547 22.39 -13.36 13.87
C ASN A 547 21.42 -12.20 13.63
N MET A 548 20.36 -12.16 14.39
CA MET A 548 19.51 -10.99 14.48
C MET A 548 20.14 -10.04 15.49
N GLU A 549 20.60 -8.90 15.06
CA GLU A 549 21.11 -7.86 15.93
C GLU A 549 20.00 -6.86 16.22
N TYR A 550 19.72 -6.67 17.50
CA TYR A 550 18.80 -5.65 17.94
C TYR A 550 19.41 -4.27 17.69
N ASP A 551 18.80 -3.46 16.86
CA ASP A 551 19.22 -2.08 16.63
C ASP A 551 18.55 -1.19 17.68
N ASP A 552 19.37 -0.71 18.64
CA ASP A 552 18.93 0.19 19.71
C ASP A 552 18.36 1.53 19.20
N ASN A 553 18.57 1.89 17.92
CA ASN A 553 18.07 3.14 17.37
C ASN A 553 16.69 2.99 16.75
N SER A 554 16.43 1.88 16.07
CA SER A 554 15.13 1.58 15.45
C SER A 554 14.25 0.71 16.33
N GLY A 555 14.83 0.03 17.30
CA GLY A 555 14.16 -0.88 18.23
C GLY A 555 13.65 -2.17 17.56
N CYS A 556 14.19 -2.52 16.41
CA CYS A 556 13.87 -3.74 15.68
C CYS A 556 15.05 -4.69 15.60
N TYR A 557 14.76 -5.96 15.32
CA TYR A 557 15.80 -6.92 14.96
C TYR A 557 16.11 -6.77 13.47
N ARG A 558 17.37 -6.46 13.16
CA ARG A 558 17.87 -6.42 11.79
C ARG A 558 18.67 -7.67 11.49
N SER A 559 18.53 -8.16 10.28
CA SER A 559 19.46 -9.15 9.75
C SER A 559 20.85 -8.51 9.60
N ARG A 560 21.88 -9.17 10.11
CA ARG A 560 23.28 -8.70 9.95
C ARG A 560 23.77 -8.66 8.52
N SER A 561 23.08 -9.27 7.60
CA SER A 561 23.45 -9.34 6.20
C SER A 561 22.83 -8.25 5.35
N VAL A 562 21.82 -7.53 5.86
CA VAL A 562 21.28 -6.38 5.16
C VAL A 562 22.37 -5.33 5.11
N ASN A 563 23.01 -5.24 3.94
CA ASN A 563 23.96 -4.18 3.67
C ASN A 563 23.14 -2.89 3.64
N ASN A 564 23.46 -1.92 4.48
CA ASN A 564 22.74 -0.63 4.51
C ASN A 564 22.69 0.10 3.16
N ASN A 565 23.40 -0.43 2.15
CA ASN A 565 23.39 0.07 0.78
C ASN A 565 22.37 -0.68 -0.11
N HIS A 566 21.67 -1.67 0.39
CA HIS A 566 20.75 -2.48 -0.40
C HIS A 566 19.54 -1.64 -0.87
N TRP A 567 18.99 -0.85 0.02
CA TRP A 567 17.86 0.05 -0.24
C TRP A 567 18.19 1.30 -1.07
N ASP A 568 19.48 1.68 -1.13
CA ASP A 568 19.92 2.80 -1.97
C ASP A 568 19.86 2.50 -3.49
N TYR A 569 19.55 1.25 -3.86
CA TYR A 569 19.42 0.86 -5.27
C TYR A 569 18.01 1.03 -5.82
N ALA A 570 16.97 0.96 -5.00
CA ALA A 570 15.59 1.18 -5.44
C ALA A 570 15.42 2.57 -6.08
N ASP A 571 16.05 3.61 -5.51
CA ASP A 571 16.05 4.97 -6.07
C ASP A 571 16.90 5.13 -7.35
N GLN A 572 17.57 4.07 -7.84
CA GLN A 572 18.44 4.08 -9.02
C GLN A 572 17.91 3.20 -10.15
N ILE A 573 16.82 2.50 -9.95
CA ILE A 573 16.19 1.68 -10.99
C ILE A 573 15.39 2.63 -11.88
N GLU A 574 16.02 3.09 -12.96
CA GLU A 574 15.24 3.60 -14.09
C GLU A 574 14.44 2.42 -14.63
N GLN A 575 13.14 2.46 -14.45
CA GLN A 575 12.25 1.55 -15.15
C GLN A 575 12.37 1.84 -16.64
N THR A 576 12.94 0.90 -17.36
CA THR A 576 13.28 1.10 -18.78
C THR A 576 12.15 0.70 -19.72
N GLY A 577 11.07 0.11 -19.19
CA GLY A 577 9.98 -0.45 -19.99
C GLY A 577 10.39 -1.63 -20.90
N GLU A 578 11.54 -2.24 -20.63
CA GLU A 578 12.10 -3.36 -21.36
C GLU A 578 12.59 -4.43 -20.39
N SER A 579 11.67 -5.13 -19.69
CA SER A 579 12.06 -6.25 -18.83
C SER A 579 12.95 -7.24 -19.60
N PRO A 580 14.15 -7.57 -19.11
CA PRO A 580 15.04 -8.52 -19.76
C PRO A 580 14.52 -9.96 -19.69
N TYR A 581 13.51 -10.20 -18.85
CA TYR A 581 12.95 -11.52 -18.62
C TYR A 581 11.79 -11.86 -19.57
N ILE A 582 11.20 -10.86 -20.22
CA ILE A 582 10.08 -11.07 -21.15
C ILE A 582 10.62 -11.40 -22.54
N LYS A 583 10.41 -12.64 -22.97
CA LYS A 583 10.84 -13.19 -24.24
C LYS A 583 9.67 -13.88 -24.94
N PHE A 584 9.60 -13.76 -26.24
CA PHE A 584 8.48 -14.27 -27.04
C PHE A 584 8.86 -15.53 -27.84
N LEU A 585 7.98 -16.54 -27.80
CA LEU A 585 7.96 -17.59 -28.81
C LEU A 585 7.36 -17.07 -30.12
N LYS A 586 6.28 -16.28 -30.01
CA LYS A 586 5.69 -15.53 -31.11
C LYS A 586 5.63 -14.08 -30.71
N ALA A 587 6.39 -13.24 -31.43
CA ALA A 587 6.40 -11.80 -31.18
C ALA A 587 4.98 -11.21 -31.33
N PRO A 588 4.67 -10.10 -30.63
CA PRO A 588 3.40 -9.42 -30.79
C PRO A 588 3.15 -9.06 -32.26
N VAL A 589 2.01 -9.48 -32.79
CA VAL A 589 1.62 -9.26 -34.18
C VAL A 589 0.11 -9.18 -34.31
N ILE A 590 -0.36 -8.26 -35.14
CA ILE A 590 -1.75 -8.22 -35.59
C ILE A 590 -1.92 -9.09 -36.82
N ASP A 591 -2.97 -9.92 -36.86
CA ASP A 591 -3.27 -10.77 -38.00
C ASP A 591 -4.23 -10.11 -39.00
N ASP A 592 -4.55 -10.84 -40.11
CA ASP A 592 -5.44 -10.35 -41.14
C ASP A 592 -6.91 -10.15 -40.69
N ASP A 593 -7.28 -10.76 -39.57
CA ASP A 593 -8.60 -10.61 -38.92
C ASP A 593 -8.64 -9.46 -37.91
N GLY A 594 -7.50 -8.79 -37.68
CA GLY A 594 -7.36 -7.66 -36.76
C GLY A 594 -7.11 -8.08 -35.32
N ILE A 595 -6.73 -9.34 -35.05
CA ILE A 595 -6.41 -9.81 -33.69
C ILE A 595 -4.95 -9.57 -33.41
N TYR A 596 -4.67 -8.76 -32.38
CA TYR A 596 -3.33 -8.54 -31.86
C TYR A 596 -3.01 -9.61 -30.84
N SER A 597 -1.92 -10.34 -31.04
CA SER A 597 -1.59 -11.50 -30.18
C SER A 597 -0.09 -11.75 -30.10
N PHE A 598 0.33 -12.42 -29.00
CA PHE A 598 1.70 -12.88 -28.82
C PHE A 598 1.74 -14.21 -28.05
N THR A 599 2.93 -14.81 -27.98
CA THR A 599 3.16 -16.01 -27.17
C THR A 599 4.47 -15.86 -26.44
N LEU A 600 4.47 -15.98 -25.12
CA LEU A 600 5.64 -15.92 -24.27
C LEU A 600 6.39 -17.27 -24.27
N THR A 601 7.69 -17.24 -23.97
CA THR A 601 8.43 -18.47 -23.65
C THR A 601 7.93 -19.00 -22.30
N PRO A 602 8.04 -20.32 -22.03
CA PRO A 602 7.66 -20.86 -20.71
C PRO A 602 8.37 -20.16 -19.54
N LYS A 603 9.65 -19.86 -19.69
CA LYS A 603 10.39 -19.13 -18.65
C LYS A 603 9.90 -17.70 -18.45
N SER A 604 9.42 -17.03 -19.48
CA SER A 604 8.82 -15.72 -19.35
C SER A 604 7.45 -15.81 -18.68
N VAL A 605 6.65 -16.85 -19.00
CA VAL A 605 5.38 -17.09 -18.29
C VAL A 605 5.61 -17.27 -16.80
N ASP A 606 6.69 -18.01 -16.41
CA ASP A 606 7.05 -18.22 -15.00
C ASP A 606 7.59 -16.94 -14.31
N ARG A 607 7.71 -15.84 -15.01
CA ARG A 607 8.20 -14.55 -14.51
C ARG A 607 7.27 -13.40 -14.81
N THR A 608 6.13 -13.64 -15.41
CA THR A 608 5.13 -12.63 -15.72
C THR A 608 4.12 -12.55 -14.59
N ALA A 609 4.01 -11.40 -13.95
CA ALA A 609 3.01 -11.14 -12.92
C ALA A 609 1.64 -10.93 -13.58
N SER A 610 1.52 -9.95 -14.46
CA SER A 610 0.27 -9.60 -15.12
C SER A 610 0.45 -9.36 -16.62
N VAL A 611 -0.66 -9.38 -17.35
CA VAL A 611 -0.75 -8.91 -18.75
C VAL A 611 -1.99 -8.06 -18.86
N SER A 612 -1.79 -6.81 -19.23
CA SER A 612 -2.84 -5.84 -19.48
C SER A 612 -2.64 -5.15 -20.82
N ALA A 613 -3.49 -4.20 -21.16
CA ALA A 613 -3.29 -3.37 -22.34
C ALA A 613 -3.58 -1.91 -22.03
N TYR A 614 -2.74 -1.04 -22.56
CA TYR A 614 -2.94 0.40 -22.50
C TYR A 614 -3.66 0.91 -23.74
N VAL A 615 -4.65 1.77 -23.53
CA VAL A 615 -5.44 2.41 -24.59
C VAL A 615 -5.20 3.91 -24.55
N TYR A 616 -4.83 4.48 -25.69
CA TYR A 616 -4.63 5.92 -25.84
C TYR A 616 -5.52 6.47 -26.93
N GLN A 617 -6.06 7.65 -26.75
CA GLN A 617 -6.75 8.43 -27.77
C GLN A 617 -5.76 9.41 -28.40
N VAL A 618 -5.71 9.46 -29.74
CA VAL A 618 -4.86 10.41 -30.45
C VAL A 618 -5.63 11.69 -30.70
N ILE A 619 -5.11 12.81 -30.18
CA ILE A 619 -5.66 14.13 -30.43
C ILE A 619 -4.55 15.02 -30.98
N ASP A 620 -4.70 15.46 -32.24
CA ASP A 620 -3.71 16.23 -32.98
C ASP A 620 -2.35 15.51 -33.05
N ASN A 621 -1.40 15.87 -32.21
CA ASN A 621 -0.07 15.26 -32.15
C ASN A 621 0.24 14.63 -30.80
N ASP A 622 -0.75 14.49 -29.94
CA ASP A 622 -0.59 13.97 -28.60
C ASP A 622 -1.42 12.68 -28.44
N ALA A 623 -0.90 11.74 -27.68
CA ALA A 623 -1.60 10.54 -27.26
C ALA A 623 -2.03 10.67 -25.81
N LEU A 624 -3.33 10.66 -25.56
CA LEU A 624 -3.91 10.76 -24.22
C LEU A 624 -4.16 9.37 -23.66
N LEU A 625 -3.61 9.05 -22.51
CA LEU A 625 -3.86 7.79 -21.85
C LEU A 625 -5.31 7.72 -21.37
N LEU A 626 -6.07 6.80 -21.93
CA LEU A 626 -7.42 6.48 -21.46
C LEU A 626 -7.40 5.50 -20.30
N GLY A 627 -6.34 4.74 -20.14
CA GLY A 627 -6.17 3.82 -19.05
C GLY A 627 -5.76 2.42 -19.47
N GLU A 628 -5.91 1.52 -18.52
CA GLU A 628 -5.55 0.12 -18.64
C GLU A 628 -6.80 -0.74 -18.74
N THR A 629 -6.75 -1.77 -19.59
CA THR A 629 -7.78 -2.80 -19.67
C THR A 629 -7.18 -4.18 -19.47
N THR A 630 -7.87 -5.01 -18.69
CA THR A 630 -7.55 -6.42 -18.47
C THR A 630 -8.39 -7.34 -19.34
N GLU A 631 -9.15 -6.80 -20.32
CA GLU A 631 -9.97 -7.55 -21.26
C GLU A 631 -9.11 -8.25 -22.31
N ILE A 632 -8.24 -9.15 -21.85
CA ILE A 632 -7.30 -9.93 -22.65
C ILE A 632 -7.63 -11.40 -22.53
N ASN A 633 -7.70 -12.09 -23.66
CA ASN A 633 -7.83 -13.55 -23.67
C ASN A 633 -6.49 -14.20 -23.32
N CYS A 634 -6.37 -14.70 -22.10
CA CYS A 634 -5.15 -15.28 -21.54
C CYS A 634 -5.23 -16.82 -21.51
N ASP A 635 -4.29 -17.51 -22.14
CA ASP A 635 -4.02 -18.94 -21.93
C ASP A 635 -2.66 -19.10 -21.30
N TRP A 636 -2.61 -18.99 -19.96
CA TRP A 636 -1.39 -19.04 -19.16
C TRP A 636 -0.64 -20.38 -19.34
N ASP A 637 -1.35 -21.49 -19.51
CA ASP A 637 -0.74 -22.81 -19.71
C ASP A 637 0.10 -22.88 -21.00
N LYS A 638 -0.27 -22.08 -22.00
CA LYS A 638 0.43 -22.00 -23.27
C LYS A 638 1.26 -20.72 -23.42
N GLY A 639 1.13 -19.78 -22.50
CA GLY A 639 1.71 -18.45 -22.61
C GLY A 639 1.16 -17.66 -23.80
N GLN A 640 -0.10 -17.91 -24.22
CA GLN A 640 -0.75 -17.26 -25.35
C GLN A 640 -1.67 -16.17 -24.87
N PHE A 641 -1.53 -14.99 -25.46
CA PHE A 641 -2.31 -13.81 -25.13
C PHE A 641 -2.79 -13.16 -26.41
N GLU A 642 -4.05 -12.78 -26.43
CA GLU A 642 -4.65 -12.10 -27.57
C GLU A 642 -5.62 -11.01 -27.11
N ASP A 643 -5.77 -9.98 -27.92
CA ASP A 643 -6.68 -8.88 -27.66
C ASP A 643 -8.10 -9.38 -27.46
N GLY A 644 -8.72 -8.99 -26.36
CA GLY A 644 -10.13 -9.19 -26.05
C GLY A 644 -10.90 -7.87 -25.96
N PHE A 645 -10.22 -6.74 -26.16
CA PHE A 645 -10.81 -5.41 -26.04
C PHE A 645 -11.89 -5.20 -27.10
N ASP A 646 -13.10 -4.90 -26.64
CA ASP A 646 -14.30 -4.83 -27.47
C ASP A 646 -14.61 -3.41 -27.99
N GLY A 647 -13.75 -2.43 -27.66
CA GLY A 647 -13.91 -1.03 -28.07
C GLY A 647 -14.90 -0.24 -27.19
N TYR A 648 -15.41 -0.81 -26.10
CA TYR A 648 -16.26 -0.07 -25.16
C TYR A 648 -15.41 0.67 -24.15
N TRP A 649 -15.86 1.88 -23.79
CA TRP A 649 -15.16 2.70 -22.81
C TRP A 649 -16.14 3.53 -21.97
N LEU A 650 -15.62 4.01 -20.85
CA LEU A 650 -16.34 4.86 -19.90
C LEU A 650 -16.17 6.34 -20.25
N SER A 651 -17.28 7.07 -20.30
CA SER A 651 -17.29 8.46 -20.77
C SER A 651 -18.28 9.33 -19.97
N LEU A 652 -17.98 10.64 -19.92
CA LEU A 652 -18.94 11.64 -19.48
C LEU A 652 -20.16 11.71 -20.44
N PRO A 653 -21.29 12.31 -19.99
CA PRO A 653 -22.51 12.39 -20.79
C PRO A 653 -22.38 13.20 -22.09
N ASP A 654 -21.34 14.01 -22.24
CA ASP A 654 -21.02 14.76 -23.46
C ASP A 654 -20.10 14.00 -24.44
N GLY A 655 -19.72 12.77 -24.10
CA GLY A 655 -18.91 11.87 -24.92
C GLY A 655 -17.40 11.93 -24.67
N GLN A 656 -16.94 12.72 -23.73
CA GLN A 656 -15.51 12.72 -23.37
C GLN A 656 -15.18 11.41 -22.67
N ASN A 657 -14.21 10.64 -23.21
CA ASN A 657 -13.69 9.44 -22.56
C ASN A 657 -13.02 9.80 -21.24
N LEU A 658 -13.12 8.95 -20.23
CA LEU A 658 -12.44 9.10 -18.96
C LEU A 658 -11.11 8.35 -19.00
N SER A 659 -10.09 8.90 -18.32
CA SER A 659 -8.88 8.13 -17.98
C SER A 659 -9.20 7.28 -16.77
N ILE A 660 -9.12 5.95 -16.88
CA ILE A 660 -9.60 5.05 -15.83
C ILE A 660 -8.47 4.20 -15.25
N SER A 661 -8.57 3.95 -13.95
CA SER A 661 -7.78 2.97 -13.20
C SER A 661 -8.73 2.07 -12.40
N VAL A 662 -8.40 0.81 -12.28
CA VAL A 662 -9.16 -0.13 -11.45
C VAL A 662 -8.82 0.11 -9.98
N VAL A 663 -9.85 0.18 -9.13
CA VAL A 663 -9.72 0.29 -7.66
C VAL A 663 -9.96 -1.07 -7.01
N ALA A 664 -11.07 -1.71 -7.38
CA ALA A 664 -11.45 -3.01 -6.82
C ALA A 664 -12.29 -3.81 -7.82
N ILE A 665 -12.15 -5.11 -7.79
CA ILE A 665 -12.94 -6.06 -8.59
C ILE A 665 -13.71 -6.98 -7.66
N THR A 666 -15.01 -7.08 -7.85
CA THR A 666 -15.90 -8.01 -7.14
C THR A 666 -16.65 -8.89 -8.14
N ASP A 667 -17.34 -9.90 -7.64
CA ASP A 667 -18.21 -10.74 -8.47
C ASP A 667 -19.37 -9.95 -9.13
N GLU A 668 -19.79 -8.83 -8.53
CA GLU A 668 -20.98 -8.07 -8.92
C GLU A 668 -20.64 -6.79 -9.71
N TYR A 669 -19.52 -6.14 -9.41
CA TYR A 669 -19.10 -4.88 -10.01
C TYR A 669 -17.58 -4.68 -9.94
N THR A 670 -17.08 -3.80 -10.81
CA THR A 670 -15.73 -3.24 -10.73
C THR A 670 -15.82 -1.78 -10.32
N VAL A 671 -14.99 -1.36 -9.36
CA VAL A 671 -14.83 0.04 -8.97
C VAL A 671 -13.72 0.64 -9.79
N TYR A 672 -14.02 1.77 -10.42
CA TYR A 672 -13.06 2.54 -11.20
C TYR A 672 -12.84 3.91 -10.59
N SER A 673 -11.65 4.42 -10.81
CA SER A 673 -11.23 5.78 -10.49
C SER A 673 -10.83 6.51 -11.78
N SER A 674 -11.09 7.82 -11.84
CA SER A 674 -10.69 8.67 -12.96
C SER A 674 -10.26 10.05 -12.46
N PRO A 675 -9.04 10.51 -12.79
CA PRO A 675 -8.57 11.82 -12.38
C PRO A 675 -9.35 12.94 -13.09
N VAL A 676 -9.79 13.92 -12.31
CA VAL A 676 -10.60 15.04 -12.79
C VAL A 676 -10.29 16.32 -12.01
N LEU A 677 -10.60 17.49 -12.59
CA LEU A 677 -10.83 18.69 -11.80
C LEU A 677 -12.33 18.76 -11.43
N LEU A 678 -12.62 18.76 -10.16
CA LEU A 678 -13.97 19.04 -9.65
C LEU A 678 -14.03 20.47 -9.14
N ASN A 679 -14.77 21.32 -9.84
CA ASN A 679 -14.84 22.77 -9.56
C ASN A 679 -13.48 23.48 -9.57
N GLY A 680 -12.48 22.93 -10.24
CA GLY A 680 -11.14 23.45 -10.39
C GLY A 680 -10.13 22.91 -9.39
N GLU A 681 -10.50 21.93 -8.57
CA GLU A 681 -9.62 21.20 -7.65
C GLU A 681 -9.41 19.78 -8.18
N GLU A 682 -8.18 19.31 -8.15
CA GLU A 682 -7.81 17.93 -8.56
C GLU A 682 -8.39 16.91 -7.57
N THR A 683 -8.96 15.83 -8.12
CA THR A 683 -9.54 14.75 -7.37
C THR A 683 -9.78 13.55 -8.30
N ASN A 684 -10.26 12.43 -7.77
CA ASN A 684 -10.57 11.24 -8.53
C ASN A 684 -12.07 10.93 -8.47
N LEU A 685 -12.70 10.86 -9.63
CA LEU A 685 -14.10 10.45 -9.73
C LEU A 685 -14.20 8.93 -9.54
N ARG A 686 -14.86 8.47 -8.48
CA ARG A 686 -15.12 7.05 -8.21
C ARG A 686 -16.50 6.61 -8.67
N PHE A 687 -16.57 5.44 -9.30
CA PHE A 687 -17.81 4.86 -9.77
C PHE A 687 -17.73 3.34 -9.91
N LYS A 688 -18.89 2.69 -9.79
CA LYS A 688 -19.07 1.24 -9.92
C LYS A 688 -19.68 0.90 -11.27
N LEU A 689 -19.09 -0.06 -11.99
CA LEU A 689 -19.68 -0.68 -13.18
C LEU A 689 -20.14 -2.09 -12.83
N TYR A 690 -21.46 -2.33 -12.87
CA TYR A 690 -22.04 -3.62 -12.55
C TYR A 690 -21.88 -4.60 -13.71
N THR A 691 -21.44 -5.83 -13.43
CA THR A 691 -21.16 -6.86 -14.44
C THR A 691 -22.43 -7.47 -15.06
N GLU A 692 -23.57 -7.47 -14.35
CA GLU A 692 -24.81 -8.09 -14.82
C GLU A 692 -25.48 -7.30 -15.94
N ASP A 693 -25.55 -5.97 -15.84
CA ASP A 693 -26.32 -5.12 -16.75
C ASP A 693 -25.56 -3.89 -17.27
N TYR A 694 -24.27 -3.78 -16.93
CA TYR A 694 -23.40 -2.64 -17.27
C TYR A 694 -23.92 -1.29 -16.77
N SER A 695 -24.74 -1.29 -15.71
CA SER A 695 -25.17 -0.06 -15.06
C SER A 695 -24.01 0.57 -14.29
N ILE A 696 -23.99 1.91 -14.25
CA ILE A 696 -22.94 2.67 -13.59
C ILE A 696 -23.55 3.43 -12.42
N VAL A 697 -22.89 3.36 -11.27
CA VAL A 697 -23.23 4.14 -10.09
C VAL A 697 -22.02 4.99 -9.71
N VAL A 698 -22.18 6.32 -9.81
CA VAL A 698 -21.17 7.27 -9.36
C VAL A 698 -21.24 7.37 -7.85
N GLU A 699 -20.13 7.10 -7.18
CA GLU A 699 -20.02 7.19 -5.72
C GLU A 699 -19.73 8.62 -5.30
N GLY A 700 -18.88 9.33 -6.04
CA GLY A 700 -18.48 10.69 -5.77
C GLY A 700 -17.08 10.96 -6.26
N ALA A 701 -16.37 11.86 -5.58
CA ALA A 701 -14.96 12.15 -5.85
C ALA A 701 -14.12 11.96 -4.58
N TRP A 702 -12.99 11.30 -4.71
CA TRP A 702 -12.07 11.00 -3.61
C TRP A 702 -10.67 11.50 -3.94
N ASP A 703 -10.06 12.24 -3.01
CA ASP A 703 -8.79 12.93 -3.27
C ASP A 703 -7.58 11.99 -3.28
N GLY A 704 -7.74 10.74 -2.84
CA GLY A 704 -6.66 9.75 -2.88
C GLY A 704 -5.74 9.82 -1.66
N ILE A 705 -4.51 9.41 -1.88
CA ILE A 705 -3.40 9.43 -0.90
C ILE A 705 -2.52 10.62 -1.27
N ASP A 706 -2.22 11.48 -0.32
CA ASP A 706 -1.34 12.63 -0.55
C ASP A 706 0.16 12.23 -0.48
N ASP A 707 1.03 13.19 -0.80
CA ASP A 707 2.49 12.99 -0.82
C ASP A 707 3.08 12.60 0.56
N SER A 708 2.36 12.86 1.64
CA SER A 708 2.76 12.45 2.99
C SER A 708 2.31 11.03 3.33
N GLY A 709 1.50 10.40 2.48
CA GLY A 709 0.89 9.09 2.69
C GLY A 709 -0.40 9.14 3.51
N ALA A 710 -0.98 10.34 3.70
CA ALA A 710 -2.26 10.50 4.35
C ALA A 710 -3.40 10.16 3.39
N ALA A 711 -4.30 9.28 3.80
CA ALA A 711 -5.50 8.97 3.02
C ALA A 711 -6.60 9.99 3.28
N ALA A 712 -7.25 10.47 2.22
CA ALA A 712 -8.41 11.34 2.33
C ALA A 712 -9.57 10.60 3.03
N LYS A 713 -10.26 11.28 3.97
CA LYS A 713 -11.33 10.67 4.76
C LYS A 713 -12.70 10.62 4.07
N SER A 714 -12.96 11.47 3.08
CA SER A 714 -14.32 11.65 2.58
C SER A 714 -14.41 11.55 1.07
N VAL A 715 -15.46 10.88 0.61
CA VAL A 715 -15.91 10.95 -0.78
C VAL A 715 -16.80 12.19 -0.96
N LYS A 716 -16.36 13.13 -1.78
CA LYS A 716 -17.10 14.36 -2.10
C LYS A 716 -18.29 14.02 -2.99
N GLN A 717 -19.50 14.43 -2.60
CA GLN A 717 -20.69 14.22 -3.39
C GLN A 717 -20.74 15.12 -4.63
N ILE A 718 -21.05 14.55 -5.78
CA ILE A 718 -21.22 15.29 -7.03
C ILE A 718 -22.64 15.87 -7.12
N ASN A 719 -22.76 17.17 -7.26
CA ASN A 719 -24.02 17.87 -7.26
C ASN A 719 -24.34 18.52 -8.62
N SER A 720 -25.63 18.77 -8.86
CA SER A 720 -26.05 19.52 -10.04
C SER A 720 -25.47 20.95 -10.02
N GLY A 721 -24.75 21.29 -11.07
CA GLY A 721 -24.04 22.56 -11.22
C GLY A 721 -22.53 22.46 -11.01
N ASP A 722 -22.05 21.35 -10.47
CA ASP A 722 -20.62 21.08 -10.38
C ASP A 722 -19.99 20.98 -11.77
N LYS A 723 -18.72 21.34 -11.84
CA LYS A 723 -17.93 21.34 -13.07
C LYS A 723 -16.90 20.26 -13.00
N ILE A 724 -16.86 19.40 -13.98
CA ILE A 724 -15.91 18.31 -14.12
C ILE A 724 -15.07 18.55 -15.36
N VAL A 725 -13.76 18.48 -15.23
CA VAL A 725 -12.80 18.48 -16.33
C VAL A 725 -11.99 17.20 -16.24
N PRO A 726 -12.12 16.26 -17.19
CA PRO A 726 -11.28 15.07 -17.22
C PRO A 726 -9.79 15.44 -17.35
N LEU A 727 -8.95 14.73 -16.63
CA LEU A 727 -7.50 14.87 -16.68
C LEU A 727 -6.89 13.63 -17.35
N TYR A 728 -5.86 13.84 -18.15
CA TYR A 728 -5.15 12.78 -18.85
C TYR A 728 -3.65 12.99 -18.74
N THR A 729 -2.92 11.92 -18.57
CA THR A 729 -1.50 11.91 -18.91
C THR A 729 -1.38 11.88 -20.43
N SER A 730 -0.62 12.76 -21.00
CA SER A 730 -0.41 12.84 -22.44
C SER A 730 1.05 12.85 -22.82
N VAL A 731 1.33 12.32 -24.00
CA VAL A 731 2.65 12.31 -24.62
C VAL A 731 2.60 12.83 -26.03
N SER A 732 3.63 13.58 -26.40
CA SER A 732 3.77 14.11 -27.75
C SER A 732 4.21 13.02 -28.72
N LEU A 733 3.47 12.85 -29.81
CA LEU A 733 3.84 11.92 -30.90
C LEU A 733 4.87 12.53 -31.88
N VAL A 734 5.24 13.81 -31.70
CA VAL A 734 6.10 14.54 -32.63
C VAL A 734 7.36 15.13 -31.97
N ASP A 735 7.37 15.30 -30.70
CA ASP A 735 8.52 15.77 -29.95
C ASP A 735 9.34 14.56 -29.43
N ASP A 736 10.70 14.68 -29.46
CA ASP A 736 11.55 13.64 -28.90
C ASP A 736 11.74 13.86 -27.36
N SER A 737 10.94 14.73 -26.73
CA SER A 737 10.93 14.89 -25.26
C SER A 737 10.08 13.76 -24.66
N ASP A 738 10.69 13.05 -23.71
CA ASP A 738 10.03 11.98 -22.95
C ASP A 738 9.19 12.57 -21.79
N GLU A 739 8.87 13.87 -21.82
CA GLU A 739 8.11 14.56 -20.76
C GLU A 739 6.62 14.25 -20.92
N GLU A 740 6.06 13.60 -19.93
CA GLU A 740 4.61 13.51 -19.74
C GLU A 740 4.06 14.90 -19.41
N THR A 741 2.94 15.24 -20.00
CA THR A 741 2.24 16.49 -19.69
C THR A 741 0.82 16.18 -19.25
N LEU A 742 0.34 16.92 -18.27
CA LEU A 742 -1.06 16.87 -17.89
C LEU A 742 -1.89 17.59 -18.96
N TRP A 743 -2.88 16.91 -19.50
CA TRP A 743 -3.82 17.45 -20.48
C TRP A 743 -5.22 17.53 -19.88
N GLU A 744 -5.85 18.71 -20.02
CA GLU A 744 -7.20 18.94 -19.52
C GLU A 744 -8.21 18.75 -20.64
N GLY A 745 -9.26 17.98 -20.37
CA GLY A 745 -10.41 17.86 -21.23
C GLY A 745 -11.29 19.11 -21.26
N ALA A 746 -12.46 19.02 -21.86
CA ALA A 746 -13.41 20.14 -21.85
C ALA A 746 -14.25 20.13 -20.55
N GLU A 747 -14.60 21.34 -20.05
CA GLU A 747 -15.46 21.49 -18.88
C GLU A 747 -16.86 20.93 -19.15
N TYR A 748 -17.26 19.93 -18.36
CA TYR A 748 -18.63 19.42 -18.31
C TYR A 748 -19.34 19.96 -17.06
N VAL A 749 -20.56 20.50 -17.24
CA VAL A 749 -21.40 20.96 -16.11
C VAL A 749 -22.47 19.94 -15.80
N VAL A 750 -22.43 19.39 -14.59
CA VAL A 750 -23.37 18.37 -14.12
C VAL A 750 -24.80 18.90 -14.13
N SER A 751 -25.72 18.15 -14.77
CA SER A 751 -27.14 18.51 -14.85
C SER A 751 -27.99 17.41 -14.20
N GLY A 752 -28.38 17.62 -12.96
CA GLY A 752 -29.07 16.60 -12.17
C GLY A 752 -28.07 15.68 -11.45
N SER A 753 -28.26 14.36 -11.48
CA SER A 753 -27.24 13.38 -11.12
C SER A 753 -26.24 13.23 -12.26
N LEU A 754 -25.00 12.95 -11.94
CA LEU A 754 -23.99 12.57 -12.94
C LEU A 754 -24.31 11.14 -13.41
N GLU A 755 -24.52 10.97 -14.72
CA GLU A 755 -24.79 9.69 -15.35
C GLU A 755 -23.67 9.41 -16.37
N LEU A 756 -22.69 8.56 -16.00
CA LEU A 756 -21.66 8.12 -16.91
C LEU A 756 -22.22 7.16 -17.95
N THR A 757 -21.54 7.02 -19.08
CA THR A 757 -21.92 6.10 -20.15
C THR A 757 -20.80 5.06 -20.36
N TYR A 758 -21.19 3.80 -20.57
CA TYR A 758 -20.33 2.74 -21.06
C TYR A 758 -20.77 2.44 -22.49
N ALA A 759 -19.97 2.87 -23.46
CA ALA A 759 -20.36 2.84 -24.88
C ALA A 759 -19.10 2.60 -25.72
N LEU A 760 -19.33 2.25 -26.99
CA LEU A 760 -18.25 2.19 -27.96
C LEU A 760 -17.52 3.53 -28.04
N LEU A 761 -16.20 3.46 -28.15
CA LEU A 761 -15.32 4.60 -28.38
C LEU A 761 -15.83 5.47 -29.52
N GLU A 762 -15.70 6.78 -29.41
CA GLU A 762 -16.12 7.70 -30.46
C GLU A 762 -15.20 7.66 -31.69
N GLU A 763 -15.64 8.26 -32.81
CA GLU A 763 -14.85 8.39 -34.04
C GLU A 763 -13.54 9.14 -33.79
N ALA A 764 -12.43 8.40 -33.66
CA ALA A 764 -11.09 8.92 -33.48
C ALA A 764 -10.04 7.87 -33.88
N ASP A 765 -8.78 8.29 -33.86
CA ASP A 765 -7.64 7.38 -33.94
C ASP A 765 -7.17 7.02 -32.50
N TYR A 766 -6.82 5.77 -32.32
CA TYR A 766 -6.40 5.22 -31.02
C TYR A 766 -5.10 4.42 -31.17
N LEU A 767 -4.37 4.31 -30.05
CA LEU A 767 -3.22 3.41 -29.92
C LEU A 767 -3.54 2.34 -28.87
N TYR A 768 -3.07 1.15 -29.10
CA TYR A 768 -3.24 -0.01 -28.23
C TYR A 768 -1.92 -0.77 -28.12
N ALA A 769 -1.51 -1.14 -26.92
CA ALA A 769 -0.33 -1.97 -26.69
C ALA A 769 -0.53 -2.85 -25.47
N PHE A 770 0.02 -4.06 -25.50
CA PHE A 770 0.10 -4.88 -24.30
C PHE A 770 1.19 -4.37 -23.37
N CYS A 771 0.89 -4.33 -22.09
CA CYS A 771 1.82 -4.22 -20.99
C CYS A 771 1.96 -5.59 -20.33
N ILE A 772 3.18 -6.05 -20.15
CA ILE A 772 3.51 -7.35 -19.58
C ILE A 772 4.40 -7.07 -18.37
N ASP A 773 3.82 -7.15 -17.17
CA ASP A 773 4.54 -6.88 -15.93
C ASP A 773 5.25 -8.15 -15.48
N ASP A 774 6.51 -8.01 -15.12
CA ASP A 774 7.25 -9.13 -14.54
C ASP A 774 7.15 -9.16 -13.01
N ILE A 775 7.58 -10.26 -12.41
CA ILE A 775 7.52 -10.46 -10.95
C ILE A 775 8.54 -9.61 -10.17
N TYR A 776 9.32 -8.78 -10.84
CA TYR A 776 10.35 -7.95 -10.27
C TYR A 776 10.03 -6.45 -10.39
N ASN A 777 8.76 -6.13 -10.57
CA ASN A 777 8.25 -4.77 -10.77
C ASN A 777 8.82 -4.03 -12.00
N ASP A 778 9.31 -4.79 -13.00
CA ASP A 778 9.67 -4.24 -14.31
C ASP A 778 8.64 -4.70 -15.35
N PHE A 779 8.54 -4.02 -16.47
CA PHE A 779 7.53 -4.32 -17.47
C PHE A 779 8.10 -4.37 -18.89
N TYR A 780 7.34 -4.95 -19.80
CA TYR A 780 7.59 -4.93 -21.23
C TYR A 780 6.37 -4.38 -21.96
N LEU A 781 6.56 -3.26 -22.66
CA LEU A 781 5.51 -2.71 -23.52
C LEU A 781 5.71 -3.18 -24.95
N THR A 782 4.67 -3.75 -25.56
CA THR A 782 4.71 -4.17 -26.96
C THR A 782 4.69 -2.98 -27.92
N ASP A 783 4.94 -3.21 -29.18
CA ASP A 783 4.73 -2.19 -30.21
C ASP A 783 3.26 -1.77 -30.24
N PHE A 784 3.00 -0.45 -30.41
CA PHE A 784 1.66 0.07 -30.51
C PHE A 784 1.02 -0.33 -31.84
N VAL A 785 -0.22 -0.75 -31.77
CA VAL A 785 -1.12 -0.93 -32.91
C VAL A 785 -2.02 0.28 -33.00
N GLU A 786 -2.06 0.91 -34.17
CA GLU A 786 -3.01 1.96 -34.47
C GLU A 786 -4.34 1.38 -34.92
N PHE A 787 -5.44 1.84 -34.33
CA PHE A 787 -6.76 1.55 -34.81
C PHE A 787 -7.62 2.81 -34.89
N ALA A 788 -8.59 2.83 -35.79
CA ALA A 788 -9.56 3.91 -35.88
C ALA A 788 -10.96 3.37 -35.64
N VAL A 789 -11.78 4.15 -34.98
CA VAL A 789 -13.22 3.92 -34.87
C VAL A 789 -13.91 4.90 -35.81
N ASP A 790 -14.76 4.40 -36.73
CA ASP A 790 -15.50 5.24 -37.66
C ASP A 790 -16.83 5.75 -37.06
N ALA A 791 -17.49 6.65 -37.77
CA ALA A 791 -18.78 7.24 -37.37
C ALA A 791 -19.92 6.21 -37.18
N ASN A 792 -19.73 4.94 -37.52
CA ASN A 792 -20.69 3.86 -37.28
C ASN A 792 -20.31 3.00 -36.09
N GLY A 793 -19.13 3.22 -35.47
CA GLY A 793 -18.56 2.41 -34.43
C GLY A 793 -17.81 1.17 -34.94
N ASP A 794 -17.54 1.09 -36.29
CA ASP A 794 -16.72 -0.01 -36.82
C ASP A 794 -15.23 0.28 -36.56
N THR A 795 -14.50 -0.70 -36.03
CA THR A 795 -13.06 -0.59 -35.71
C THR A 795 -12.20 -1.07 -36.87
N TYR A 796 -11.18 -0.30 -37.23
CA TYR A 796 -10.25 -0.58 -38.34
C TYR A 796 -8.82 -0.50 -37.83
N PHE A 797 -8.06 -1.58 -37.92
CA PHE A 797 -6.65 -1.60 -37.63
C PHE A 797 -5.82 -1.18 -38.84
N TYR A 798 -4.79 -0.34 -38.55
CA TYR A 798 -3.85 0.05 -39.59
C TYR A 798 -2.69 -0.96 -39.63
N ILE A 799 -2.66 -1.75 -40.70
CA ILE A 799 -1.55 -2.70 -40.97
C ILE A 799 -0.52 -1.94 -41.82
N TYR A 800 0.61 -1.61 -41.27
CA TYR A 800 1.71 -1.00 -42.01
C TYR A 800 2.58 -2.08 -42.64
N GLU A 801 2.64 -2.12 -44.01
CA GLU A 801 3.50 -3.05 -44.81
C GLU A 801 5.00 -2.73 -44.65
#